data_d13c3b9479fe919869e256bb459da46c
#
_entry.id   d13c3b9479fe919869e256bb459da46c
#
_cell.length_a   1.000
_cell.length_b   1.000
_cell.length_c   1.000
_cell.angle_alpha   90.00
_cell.angle_beta   90.00
_cell.angle_gamma   90.00
#
_symmetry.space_group_name_H-M   'P 1'
#
loop_
_entity.id
_entity.type
_entity.pdbx_description
1 polymer ?
#
loop_
_entity_poly.entity_id
_entity_poly.type
_entity_poly.pdbx_seq_one_letter_code
_entity_poly.pdbx_strand_id
1 'polypeptide(L)'
;MNRIVTISSTLFMLASGLITPQLADAQLEEIIVTATKREMNAQDTNLALTVIDENLLDSFDIQDVAGLGNQIPSLIFGNDNNDWKAILRGIGTDNVDINSEPGVALHVDGVYLARPSGFNALTYDVQRIEVVRGPQGTLYGRNATGGAINVVSKPPEHEFSARADVLTGEYDRQRVRGVINVPIADQFAVRLSAVSEDRDGYQTNINPNGNEGNNADNQYFRAQYLWEPTENFSLKGRVSKLKQQDIPARINLATPLDSTAPEGGFTPDFTDLRTVSKDHLEANDVNQDIYSFEVNMGTKSAEITAIMGISQLEYLLTQDADITIANYPMPGGKTRTATRTQSSDQFVMEIRLNSLPDSPIDWLVGAFYTDEDANGNLAVRQLDTGPGFIMFTPFASLFGTPPGFIRDIDNVSSVETTSSAIFGDITYQLNEIVSVTGGLRYTTDTQDGVGQTEASVLNFFSEPAPGFRSHELHVVPAKDSWSKTTWKLGLIWDVADDRLLYLTASTGFRSGGFNFGQTNPNKLYYEPEDLHAIEFGSKNLFNDGRVKLNLSAFYYDYEDLQVFQLINDAAYVQNAAEAEIKGIETEFVFEISDQLQIDGHLSLLDATYKNFVSEDQVYPRGRDGIPFTGDELFDLSGNDLVQAPERSGLIGLSYIAPFDNGATLTLRAQAYSQSETYLRQFNLDPYDKQGSYTMSSITFRYDSANQNYYVYGGINNIEDEDVIANIDVTPPGGYLANMRAPRAWYLGVGVEF
;
A
#
# COMPACT_ATOMS: atom_id res chain seq x y z
N MET A 1 7.88 8.29 35.73
CA MET A 1 8.96 9.15 36.25
C MET A 1 9.52 9.92 35.07
N ASN A 2 9.30 11.21 35.05
CA ASN A 2 9.60 12.13 33.96
C ASN A 2 11.03 12.06 33.46
N ARG A 3 11.25 11.74 32.20
CA ARG A 3 12.43 12.15 31.46
C ARG A 3 12.00 13.15 30.39
N ILE A 4 12.25 14.42 30.72
CA ILE A 4 12.23 15.55 29.81
C ILE A 4 13.41 15.35 28.84
N VAL A 5 13.11 15.16 27.58
CA VAL A 5 14.13 15.18 26.51
C VAL A 5 14.51 16.63 26.28
N THR A 6 15.69 16.97 26.70
CA THR A 6 16.31 18.29 26.45
C THR A 6 16.89 18.25 25.04
N ILE A 7 16.20 18.84 24.09
CA ILE A 7 16.73 19.12 22.74
C ILE A 7 17.79 20.22 22.93
N SER A 8 19.05 19.89 22.68
CA SER A 8 20.17 20.81 22.68
C SER A 8 20.01 21.84 21.57
N SER A 9 19.69 23.06 22.00
CA SER A 9 19.70 24.28 21.20
C SER A 9 21.13 24.72 20.88
N THR A 10 21.73 24.21 19.79
CA THR A 10 23.03 24.74 19.33
C THR A 10 23.10 24.55 17.78
N LEU A 11 22.33 25.34 17.04
CA LEU A 11 22.64 25.67 15.64
C LEU A 11 21.78 26.86 15.17
N PHE A 12 21.98 28.05 15.70
CA PHE A 12 21.38 29.25 15.13
C PHE A 12 22.25 30.46 15.47
N MET A 13 23.32 30.65 14.72
CA MET A 13 23.98 31.95 14.54
C MET A 13 24.96 31.87 13.37
N LEU A 14 24.49 32.19 12.18
CA LEU A 14 25.32 32.73 11.07
C LEU A 14 24.39 33.12 9.91
N ALA A 15 24.07 34.37 9.83
CA ALA A 15 23.98 35.16 8.59
C ALA A 15 23.08 36.39 8.78
N SER A 16 23.66 37.49 9.21
CA SER A 16 23.11 38.82 9.00
C SER A 16 23.88 39.49 7.86
N GLY A 17 23.39 39.29 6.64
CA GLY A 17 23.80 40.05 5.48
C GLY A 17 22.53 40.52 4.77
N LEU A 18 22.15 41.79 4.98
CA LEU A 18 21.04 42.44 4.30
C LEU A 18 21.35 42.56 2.81
N ILE A 19 20.76 41.66 2.00
CA ILE A 19 20.54 41.87 0.57
C ILE A 19 19.03 42.06 0.42
N THR A 20 18.61 43.20 -0.10
CA THR A 20 17.21 43.46 -0.45
C THR A 20 16.89 42.65 -1.71
N PRO A 21 16.04 41.61 -1.64
CA PRO A 21 15.62 40.90 -2.83
C PRO A 21 14.60 41.76 -3.61
N GLN A 22 14.74 41.81 -4.91
CA GLN A 22 13.63 42.10 -5.81
C GLN A 22 12.63 40.93 -5.66
N LEU A 23 11.43 41.26 -5.23
CA LEU A 23 10.30 40.30 -5.15
C LEU A 23 9.98 39.84 -6.58
N ALA A 24 10.39 38.66 -6.93
CA ALA A 24 9.71 37.87 -7.95
C ALA A 24 8.48 37.24 -7.26
N ASP A 25 7.32 37.30 -7.87
CA ASP A 25 6.12 36.65 -7.37
C ASP A 25 6.33 35.13 -7.41
N ALA A 26 6.81 34.56 -6.33
CA ALA A 26 6.76 33.11 -6.12
C ALA A 26 5.34 32.78 -5.64
N GLN A 27 4.52 32.32 -6.55
CA GLN A 27 3.20 31.76 -6.28
C GLN A 27 3.34 30.24 -6.34
N LEU A 28 2.78 29.50 -5.37
CA LEU A 28 2.72 28.04 -5.43
C LEU A 28 2.05 27.63 -6.75
N GLU A 29 2.69 26.74 -7.49
CA GLU A 29 2.16 26.25 -8.76
C GLU A 29 0.78 25.63 -8.56
N GLU A 30 -0.15 25.93 -9.47
CA GLU A 30 -1.45 25.29 -9.51
C GLU A 30 -1.28 23.80 -9.86
N ILE A 31 -1.67 22.94 -8.94
CA ILE A 31 -1.59 21.48 -9.14
C ILE A 31 -2.91 21.00 -9.73
N ILE A 32 -2.90 20.65 -11.01
CA ILE A 32 -4.05 20.04 -11.67
C ILE A 32 -4.11 18.55 -11.32
N VAL A 33 -5.27 18.08 -10.90
CA VAL A 33 -5.55 16.70 -10.50
C VAL A 33 -6.70 16.09 -11.30
N THR A 34 -6.73 14.77 -11.32
CA THR A 34 -7.79 13.98 -11.96
C THR A 34 -8.55 13.09 -10.97
N ALA A 35 -8.33 13.30 -9.69
CA ALA A 35 -8.94 12.53 -8.59
C ALA A 35 -10.48 12.55 -8.59
N THR A 36 -11.09 13.59 -9.16
CA THR A 36 -12.55 13.70 -9.35
C THR A 36 -13.03 13.16 -10.69
N LYS A 37 -12.18 12.44 -11.44
CA LYS A 37 -12.42 12.01 -12.83
C LYS A 37 -12.58 13.17 -13.82
N ARG A 38 -12.16 14.37 -13.43
CA ARG A 38 -12.07 15.60 -14.22
C ARG A 38 -10.76 16.31 -13.89
N GLU A 39 -10.24 17.08 -14.83
CA GLU A 39 -9.14 17.98 -14.56
C GLU A 39 -9.63 19.19 -13.76
N MET A 40 -9.06 19.42 -12.59
CA MET A 40 -9.37 20.58 -11.75
C MET A 40 -8.20 20.89 -10.82
N ASN A 41 -8.15 22.11 -10.30
CA ASN A 41 -7.13 22.48 -9.32
C ASN A 41 -7.34 21.69 -8.02
N ALA A 42 -6.28 21.16 -7.43
CA ALA A 42 -6.33 20.41 -6.18
C ALA A 42 -6.95 21.21 -5.03
N GLN A 43 -6.78 22.54 -5.01
CA GLN A 43 -7.36 23.43 -3.99
C GLN A 43 -8.87 23.61 -4.16
N ASP A 44 -9.42 23.43 -5.35
CA ASP A 44 -10.85 23.60 -5.64
C ASP A 44 -11.67 22.32 -5.39
N THR A 45 -10.99 21.20 -5.01
CA THR A 45 -11.67 19.94 -4.75
C THR A 45 -12.28 19.90 -3.34
N ASN A 46 -13.48 19.34 -3.22
CA ASN A 46 -14.15 19.07 -1.94
C ASN A 46 -13.78 17.70 -1.34
N LEU A 47 -12.48 17.36 -1.40
CA LEU A 47 -11.92 16.09 -0.96
C LEU A 47 -10.62 16.33 -0.18
N ALA A 48 -10.35 15.49 0.83
CA ALA A 48 -9.03 15.39 1.42
C ALA A 48 -8.11 14.70 0.42
N LEU A 49 -7.21 15.46 -0.21
CA LEU A 49 -6.36 15.03 -1.31
C LEU A 49 -4.92 15.49 -1.09
N THR A 50 -3.99 14.55 -1.15
CA THR A 50 -2.55 14.82 -1.22
C THR A 50 -2.03 14.51 -2.61
N VAL A 51 -1.20 15.40 -3.14
CA VAL A 51 -0.54 15.21 -4.44
C VAL A 51 0.97 15.23 -4.23
N ILE A 52 1.64 14.20 -4.72
CA ILE A 52 3.09 14.10 -4.76
C ILE A 52 3.52 14.17 -6.21
N ASP A 53 4.22 15.21 -6.57
CA ASP A 53 4.70 15.45 -7.93
C ASP A 53 6.07 14.79 -8.21
N GLU A 54 6.52 14.86 -9.47
CA GLU A 54 7.82 14.35 -9.91
C GLU A 54 8.98 14.91 -9.08
N ASN A 55 8.95 16.21 -8.74
CA ASN A 55 10.03 16.87 -8.01
C ASN A 55 10.18 16.32 -6.59
N LEU A 56 9.06 16.08 -5.91
CA LEU A 56 9.05 15.44 -4.59
C LEU A 56 9.55 14.00 -4.68
N LEU A 57 9.05 13.21 -5.63
CA LEU A 57 9.45 11.81 -5.83
C LEU A 57 10.97 11.69 -6.07
N ASP A 58 11.52 12.54 -6.92
CA ASP A 58 12.96 12.55 -7.21
C ASP A 58 13.81 13.09 -6.05
N SER A 59 13.30 14.09 -5.32
CA SER A 59 14.04 14.73 -4.21
C SER A 59 14.23 13.81 -3.02
N PHE A 60 13.30 12.89 -2.78
CA PHE A 60 13.32 11.98 -1.62
C PHE A 60 13.84 10.59 -1.94
N ASP A 61 14.18 10.32 -3.19
CA ASP A 61 14.42 8.95 -3.63
C ASP A 61 13.26 8.03 -3.21
N ILE A 62 12.01 8.58 -3.28
CA ILE A 62 10.79 7.81 -3.05
C ILE A 62 10.61 6.87 -4.22
N GLN A 63 11.15 5.68 -4.08
CA GLN A 63 11.17 4.68 -5.14
C GLN A 63 10.41 3.44 -4.75
N ASP A 64 10.09 3.39 -3.50
CA ASP A 64 9.15 2.43 -2.96
C ASP A 64 8.00 3.19 -2.30
N VAL A 65 7.02 2.46 -2.04
CA VAL A 65 5.77 2.91 -1.54
C VAL A 65 5.81 3.17 -0.04
N ALA A 66 6.71 2.52 0.68
CA ALA A 66 6.90 2.77 2.11
C ALA A 66 7.37 4.23 2.33
N GLY A 67 8.25 4.74 1.45
CA GLY A 67 8.64 6.15 1.42
C GLY A 67 7.47 7.10 1.14
N LEU A 68 6.52 6.68 0.30
CA LEU A 68 5.31 7.44 0.01
C LEU A 68 4.42 7.59 1.26
N GLY A 69 4.29 6.55 2.08
CA GLY A 69 3.47 6.57 3.29
C GLY A 69 3.86 7.68 4.26
N ASN A 70 5.14 7.96 4.41
CA ASN A 70 5.61 9.02 5.31
C ASN A 70 5.24 10.45 4.82
N GLN A 71 4.92 10.63 3.55
CA GLN A 71 4.60 11.94 2.96
C GLN A 71 3.10 12.30 3.04
N ILE A 72 2.25 11.34 3.43
CA ILE A 72 0.79 11.48 3.34
C ILE A 72 0.17 11.27 4.73
N PRO A 73 -0.71 12.19 5.19
CA PRO A 73 -1.38 12.02 6.46
C PRO A 73 -2.13 10.69 6.54
N SER A 74 -1.99 9.99 7.66
CA SER A 74 -2.72 8.74 7.98
C SER A 74 -2.55 7.61 6.96
N LEU A 75 -1.55 7.67 6.08
CA LEU A 75 -1.23 6.58 5.17
C LEU A 75 -0.05 5.76 5.73
N ILE A 76 -0.28 4.47 5.90
CA ILE A 76 0.74 3.51 6.27
C ILE A 76 0.80 2.44 5.20
N PHE A 77 2.00 2.10 4.78
CA PHE A 77 2.23 0.91 4.00
C PHE A 77 2.81 -0.17 4.90
N GLY A 78 1.98 -1.17 5.18
CA GLY A 78 2.45 -2.43 5.71
C GLY A 78 3.15 -3.20 4.59
N ASN A 79 4.22 -3.89 4.92
CA ASN A 79 4.90 -4.81 4.01
C ASN A 79 4.69 -6.22 4.53
N ASP A 80 3.98 -7.05 3.78
CA ASP A 80 3.84 -8.46 4.03
C ASP A 80 4.56 -9.22 2.92
N ASN A 81 5.80 -9.62 3.19
CA ASN A 81 6.63 -10.35 2.21
C ASN A 81 6.82 -9.58 0.89
N ASN A 82 7.01 -8.27 0.96
CA ASN A 82 7.07 -7.35 -0.17
C ASN A 82 5.76 -7.21 -0.95
N ASP A 83 4.66 -7.80 -0.46
CA ASP A 83 3.30 -7.46 -0.88
C ASP A 83 2.83 -6.18 -0.20
N TRP A 84 2.00 -5.46 -0.90
CA TRP A 84 1.57 -4.13 -0.54
C TRP A 84 0.29 -4.12 0.26
N LYS A 85 0.36 -3.54 1.45
CA LYS A 85 -0.81 -3.25 2.28
C LYS A 85 -0.92 -1.75 2.46
N ALA A 86 -1.77 -1.09 1.68
CA ALA A 86 -2.10 0.30 1.93
C ALA A 86 -3.18 0.40 3.00
N ILE A 87 -2.89 1.08 4.08
CA ILE A 87 -3.82 1.38 5.17
C ILE A 87 -3.95 2.88 5.29
N LEU A 88 -5.14 3.39 5.08
CA LEU A 88 -5.44 4.81 5.06
C LEU A 88 -6.50 5.14 6.11
N ARG A 89 -6.14 5.96 7.11
CA ARG A 89 -7.00 6.27 8.27
C ARG A 89 -7.42 5.02 9.06
N GLY A 90 -6.53 4.00 9.15
CA GLY A 90 -6.84 2.72 9.78
C GLY A 90 -7.68 1.75 8.94
N ILE A 91 -7.98 2.11 7.67
CA ILE A 91 -8.76 1.31 6.74
C ILE A 91 -7.85 0.71 5.68
N GLY A 92 -7.85 -0.60 5.54
CA GLY A 92 -7.03 -1.34 4.59
C GLY A 92 -7.33 -2.83 4.62
N THR A 93 -6.41 -3.64 4.12
CA THR A 93 -6.50 -5.09 4.22
C THR A 93 -5.20 -5.65 4.77
N ASP A 94 -5.31 -6.63 5.66
CA ASP A 94 -4.18 -7.42 6.16
C ASP A 94 -3.89 -8.63 5.28
N ASN A 95 -4.70 -8.87 4.26
CA ASN A 95 -4.57 -10.02 3.38
C ASN A 95 -4.40 -9.59 1.92
N VAL A 96 -3.41 -10.18 1.26
CA VAL A 96 -3.08 -9.98 -0.16
C VAL A 96 -3.37 -11.21 -1.02
N ASP A 97 -4.01 -12.24 -0.45
CA ASP A 97 -4.42 -13.43 -1.20
C ASP A 97 -5.54 -13.11 -2.21
N ILE A 98 -5.67 -13.95 -3.24
CA ILE A 98 -6.71 -13.79 -4.27
C ILE A 98 -8.14 -13.81 -3.72
N ASN A 99 -8.30 -14.31 -2.49
CA ASN A 99 -9.59 -14.40 -1.78
C ASN A 99 -9.95 -13.11 -1.02
N SER A 100 -9.12 -12.06 -1.11
CA SER A 100 -9.34 -10.81 -0.40
C SER A 100 -9.32 -9.62 -1.37
N GLU A 101 -10.12 -8.63 -1.06
CA GLU A 101 -10.20 -7.39 -1.82
C GLU A 101 -9.48 -6.26 -1.06
N PRO A 102 -8.83 -5.30 -1.74
CA PRO A 102 -8.19 -4.18 -1.06
C PRO A 102 -9.22 -3.22 -0.42
N GLY A 103 -8.86 -2.51 0.64
CA GLY A 103 -9.67 -1.43 1.23
C GLY A 103 -9.32 -0.04 0.65
N VAL A 104 -8.18 0.08 -0.05
CA VAL A 104 -7.72 1.28 -0.74
C VAL A 104 -7.57 0.94 -2.23
N ALA A 105 -8.33 1.62 -3.08
CA ALA A 105 -8.32 1.35 -4.52
C ALA A 105 -7.04 1.89 -5.17
N LEU A 106 -6.41 1.08 -6.01
CA LEU A 106 -5.22 1.45 -6.78
C LEU A 106 -5.56 1.62 -8.25
N HIS A 107 -5.17 2.77 -8.82
CA HIS A 107 -5.30 3.04 -10.24
C HIS A 107 -3.96 3.47 -10.83
N VAL A 108 -3.64 3.00 -12.01
CA VAL A 108 -2.49 3.44 -12.82
C VAL A 108 -3.02 3.93 -14.15
N ASP A 109 -2.83 5.22 -14.44
CA ASP A 109 -3.34 5.86 -15.66
C ASP A 109 -4.85 5.61 -15.89
N GLY A 110 -5.63 5.61 -14.81
CA GLY A 110 -7.06 5.37 -14.82
C GLY A 110 -7.48 3.89 -14.87
N VAL A 111 -6.55 2.95 -15.03
CA VAL A 111 -6.83 1.50 -14.97
C VAL A 111 -6.84 1.05 -13.52
N TYR A 112 -7.97 0.53 -13.05
CA TYR A 112 -8.08 -0.10 -11.73
C TYR A 112 -7.25 -1.38 -11.68
N LEU A 113 -6.42 -1.56 -10.65
CA LEU A 113 -5.67 -2.77 -10.38
C LEU A 113 -6.29 -3.51 -9.19
N ALA A 114 -6.81 -4.70 -9.43
CA ALA A 114 -7.42 -5.53 -8.39
C ALA A 114 -6.36 -6.11 -7.44
N ARG A 115 -5.15 -6.37 -7.95
CA ARG A 115 -4.03 -6.94 -7.18
C ARG A 115 -2.91 -5.92 -7.02
N PRO A 116 -2.62 -5.50 -5.78
CA PRO A 116 -1.61 -4.48 -5.51
C PRO A 116 -0.16 -4.99 -5.58
N SER A 117 0.08 -6.29 -5.69
CA SER A 117 1.43 -6.87 -5.84
C SER A 117 2.13 -6.25 -7.04
N GLY A 118 3.42 -5.94 -6.94
CA GLY A 118 4.18 -5.36 -8.05
C GLY A 118 4.12 -3.83 -8.19
N PHE A 119 3.44 -3.14 -7.33
CA PHE A 119 3.32 -1.66 -7.40
C PHE A 119 4.64 -0.92 -7.13
N ASN A 120 5.59 -1.50 -6.43
CA ASN A 120 6.81 -0.83 -5.94
C ASN A 120 7.60 -0.06 -7.01
N ALA A 121 7.62 -0.51 -8.26
CA ALA A 121 8.37 0.16 -9.33
C ALA A 121 7.51 1.09 -10.21
N LEU A 122 6.21 1.18 -9.96
CA LEU A 122 5.31 2.01 -10.76
C LEU A 122 5.49 3.52 -10.51
N THR A 123 6.31 3.92 -9.55
CA THR A 123 6.55 5.32 -9.18
C THR A 123 7.57 6.02 -10.08
N TYR A 124 8.21 5.31 -11.04
CA TYR A 124 9.21 5.91 -11.93
C TYR A 124 8.58 6.55 -13.18
N ASP A 125 9.09 7.71 -13.57
CA ASP A 125 8.64 8.52 -14.71
C ASP A 125 7.11 8.81 -14.64
N VAL A 126 6.66 9.18 -13.45
CA VAL A 126 5.29 9.62 -13.20
C VAL A 126 5.22 11.13 -13.12
N GLN A 127 4.12 11.68 -13.54
CA GLN A 127 3.83 13.10 -13.42
C GLN A 127 3.47 13.44 -11.97
N ARG A 128 2.66 12.58 -11.33
CA ARG A 128 2.21 12.72 -9.96
C ARG A 128 1.54 11.45 -9.42
N ILE A 129 1.45 11.39 -8.11
CA ILE A 129 0.62 10.41 -7.39
C ILE A 129 -0.42 11.21 -6.61
N GLU A 130 -1.69 10.89 -6.83
CA GLU A 130 -2.82 11.50 -6.15
C GLU A 130 -3.38 10.52 -5.12
N VAL A 131 -3.46 10.91 -3.85
CA VAL A 131 -4.04 10.09 -2.79
C VAL A 131 -5.27 10.77 -2.24
N VAL A 132 -6.43 10.20 -2.54
CA VAL A 132 -7.73 10.65 -2.04
C VAL A 132 -8.05 9.89 -0.78
N ARG A 133 -8.23 10.60 0.32
CA ARG A 133 -8.53 10.02 1.63
C ARG A 133 -10.03 10.00 1.89
N GLY A 134 -10.49 8.95 2.57
CA GLY A 134 -11.90 8.72 2.85
C GLY A 134 -12.64 8.03 1.71
N PRO A 135 -13.89 7.56 1.95
CA PRO A 135 -14.59 6.68 1.04
C PRO A 135 -14.89 7.33 -0.31
N GLN A 136 -14.50 6.63 -1.37
CA GLN A 136 -14.66 7.05 -2.76
C GLN A 136 -15.60 6.13 -3.56
N GLY A 137 -16.60 5.58 -2.89
CA GLY A 137 -17.52 4.60 -3.47
C GLY A 137 -18.29 5.09 -4.72
N THR A 138 -18.48 6.40 -4.91
CA THR A 138 -19.21 6.94 -6.07
C THR A 138 -18.36 7.00 -7.34
N LEU A 139 -17.13 7.50 -7.28
CA LEU A 139 -16.28 7.71 -8.45
C LEU A 139 -15.35 6.52 -8.72
N TYR A 140 -14.79 5.95 -7.68
CA TYR A 140 -13.84 4.83 -7.78
C TYR A 140 -14.52 3.47 -7.62
N GLY A 141 -15.65 3.42 -6.91
CA GLY A 141 -16.48 2.22 -6.80
C GLY A 141 -16.11 1.31 -5.64
N ARG A 142 -16.12 0.01 -5.92
CA ARG A 142 -15.79 -1.01 -4.91
C ARG A 142 -14.35 -0.85 -4.42
N ASN A 143 -14.09 -1.34 -3.20
CA ASN A 143 -12.73 -1.43 -2.65
C ASN A 143 -12.01 -0.08 -2.45
N ALA A 144 -12.79 1.01 -2.36
CA ALA A 144 -12.33 2.36 -2.09
C ALA A 144 -12.92 2.90 -0.77
N THR A 145 -12.97 2.06 0.27
CA THR A 145 -13.50 2.41 1.60
C THR A 145 -12.56 3.35 2.35
N GLY A 146 -11.27 3.08 2.35
CA GLY A 146 -10.24 3.96 2.93
C GLY A 146 -9.89 5.15 2.04
N GLY A 147 -10.01 4.96 0.72
CA GLY A 147 -9.65 5.96 -0.27
C GLY A 147 -9.17 5.37 -1.59
N ALA A 148 -8.47 6.18 -2.38
CA ALA A 148 -7.89 5.76 -3.64
C ALA A 148 -6.50 6.36 -3.86
N ILE A 149 -5.62 5.58 -4.46
CA ILE A 149 -4.30 6.00 -4.92
C ILE A 149 -4.34 5.97 -6.45
N ASN A 150 -4.03 7.10 -7.08
CA ASN A 150 -4.02 7.25 -8.52
C ASN A 150 -2.62 7.66 -8.98
N VAL A 151 -1.93 6.78 -9.70
CA VAL A 151 -0.62 7.02 -10.29
C VAL A 151 -0.82 7.51 -11.72
N VAL A 152 -0.33 8.70 -12.00
CA VAL A 152 -0.43 9.35 -13.32
C VAL A 152 0.95 9.40 -13.95
N SER A 153 1.15 8.64 -15.02
CA SER A 153 2.40 8.63 -15.77
C SER A 153 2.65 9.96 -16.48
N LYS A 154 3.91 10.37 -16.60
CA LYS A 154 4.27 11.53 -17.41
C LYS A 154 3.99 11.23 -18.90
N PRO A 155 3.10 11.98 -19.55
CA PRO A 155 2.73 11.70 -20.94
C PRO A 155 3.86 12.04 -21.92
N PRO A 156 3.82 11.51 -23.17
CA PRO A 156 4.65 12.03 -24.24
C PRO A 156 4.34 13.50 -24.53
N GLU A 157 5.37 14.27 -24.89
CA GLU A 157 5.32 15.70 -25.17
C GLU A 157 5.80 15.99 -26.60
N HIS A 158 5.35 17.12 -27.19
CA HIS A 158 5.73 17.52 -28.56
C HIS A 158 7.09 18.23 -28.61
N GLU A 159 7.89 18.14 -27.53
CA GLU A 159 9.25 18.62 -27.47
C GLU A 159 10.20 17.45 -27.19
N PHE A 160 11.40 17.49 -27.77
CA PHE A 160 12.42 16.49 -27.50
C PHE A 160 12.97 16.67 -26.09
N SER A 161 13.00 15.59 -25.33
CA SER A 161 13.73 15.55 -24.06
C SER A 161 14.34 14.18 -23.82
N ALA A 162 15.47 14.16 -23.12
CA ALA A 162 16.09 12.90 -22.70
C ALA A 162 16.75 13.09 -21.34
N ARG A 163 16.61 12.10 -20.48
CA ARG A 163 17.20 12.08 -19.13
C ARG A 163 17.80 10.69 -18.86
N ALA A 164 18.99 10.67 -18.27
CA ALA A 164 19.58 9.45 -17.77
C ALA A 164 20.36 9.72 -16.50
N ASP A 165 20.30 8.79 -15.54
CA ASP A 165 21.08 8.87 -14.31
C ASP A 165 21.55 7.50 -13.83
N VAL A 166 22.62 7.53 -13.04
CA VAL A 166 23.14 6.39 -12.31
C VAL A 166 23.27 6.76 -10.84
N LEU A 167 23.00 5.79 -9.98
CA LEU A 167 23.08 5.94 -8.54
C LEU A 167 23.86 4.76 -7.94
N THR A 168 24.64 5.05 -6.90
CA THR A 168 25.24 4.08 -6.01
C THR A 168 24.89 4.40 -4.55
N GLY A 169 24.90 3.39 -3.67
CA GLY A 169 24.54 3.62 -2.27
C GLY A 169 24.97 2.48 -1.35
N GLU A 170 24.46 2.53 -0.12
CA GLU A 170 24.64 1.51 0.89
C GLU A 170 24.17 0.13 0.39
N TYR A 171 24.70 -0.95 0.92
CA TYR A 171 24.36 -2.32 0.52
C TYR A 171 24.61 -2.60 -0.96
N ASP A 172 25.71 -2.07 -1.52
CA ASP A 172 26.10 -2.21 -2.92
C ASP A 172 25.01 -1.78 -3.93
N ARG A 173 24.10 -0.87 -3.49
CA ARG A 173 23.00 -0.38 -4.29
C ARG A 173 23.50 0.27 -5.57
N GLN A 174 22.96 -0.18 -6.69
CA GLN A 174 23.22 0.35 -8.02
C GLN A 174 21.90 0.53 -8.76
N ARG A 175 21.69 1.71 -9.34
CA ARG A 175 20.52 2.01 -10.15
C ARG A 175 20.90 2.76 -11.40
N VAL A 176 20.27 2.38 -12.50
CA VAL A 176 20.34 3.09 -13.78
C VAL A 176 18.93 3.43 -14.24
N ARG A 177 18.69 4.71 -14.56
CA ARG A 177 17.41 5.17 -15.10
C ARG A 177 17.64 5.86 -16.43
N GLY A 178 16.67 5.75 -17.35
CA GLY A 178 16.68 6.45 -18.62
C GLY A 178 15.29 6.75 -19.12
N VAL A 179 15.12 7.96 -19.65
CA VAL A 179 13.89 8.43 -20.31
C VAL A 179 14.27 9.11 -21.60
N ILE A 180 13.51 8.87 -22.64
CA ILE A 180 13.57 9.62 -23.89
C ILE A 180 12.16 9.92 -24.38
N ASN A 181 11.92 11.19 -24.71
CA ASN A 181 10.71 11.70 -25.32
C ASN A 181 11.02 12.20 -26.72
N VAL A 182 10.33 11.68 -27.73
CA VAL A 182 10.60 11.98 -29.13
C VAL A 182 9.32 12.47 -29.82
N PRO A 183 9.22 13.73 -30.20
CA PRO A 183 8.17 14.21 -31.10
C PRO A 183 8.46 13.69 -32.52
N ILE A 184 7.68 12.72 -32.98
CA ILE A 184 7.85 12.11 -34.32
C ILE A 184 7.20 13.00 -35.39
N ALA A 185 6.10 13.65 -35.03
CA ALA A 185 5.39 14.62 -35.89
C ALA A 185 4.65 15.63 -34.98
N ASP A 186 4.18 16.74 -35.57
CA ASP A 186 3.46 17.79 -34.81
C ASP A 186 2.26 17.28 -34.01
N GLN A 187 1.72 16.11 -34.36
CA GLN A 187 0.55 15.50 -33.75
C GLN A 187 0.85 14.14 -33.13
N PHE A 188 2.12 13.72 -33.10
CA PHE A 188 2.46 12.38 -32.62
C PHE A 188 3.79 12.36 -31.88
N ALA A 189 3.76 11.98 -30.64
CA ALA A 189 4.93 11.85 -29.77
C ALA A 189 5.01 10.45 -29.13
N VAL A 190 6.22 10.02 -28.81
CA VAL A 190 6.54 8.75 -28.14
C VAL A 190 7.46 9.03 -26.95
N ARG A 191 7.19 8.37 -25.82
CA ARG A 191 8.03 8.40 -24.63
C ARG A 191 8.40 6.99 -24.20
N LEU A 192 9.70 6.77 -23.96
CA LEU A 192 10.20 5.49 -23.45
C LEU A 192 10.93 5.75 -22.14
N SER A 193 10.66 4.95 -21.14
CA SER A 193 11.33 5.00 -19.84
C SER A 193 11.72 3.62 -19.36
N ALA A 194 12.88 3.52 -18.70
CA ALA A 194 13.37 2.28 -18.13
C ALA A 194 14.18 2.55 -16.87
N VAL A 195 14.08 1.62 -15.91
CA VAL A 195 14.90 1.60 -14.71
C VAL A 195 15.35 0.16 -14.42
N SER A 196 16.59 0.03 -13.95
CA SER A 196 17.10 -1.20 -13.36
C SER A 196 17.77 -0.84 -12.05
N GLU A 197 17.43 -1.54 -10.98
CA GLU A 197 17.97 -1.37 -9.64
C GLU A 197 18.38 -2.72 -9.08
N ASP A 198 19.58 -2.80 -8.54
CA ASP A 198 20.12 -3.93 -7.81
C ASP A 198 20.66 -3.43 -6.46
N ARG A 199 20.43 -4.21 -5.39
CA ARG A 199 20.90 -3.90 -4.04
C ARG A 199 20.99 -5.18 -3.22
N ASP A 200 22.09 -5.34 -2.50
CA ASP A 200 22.28 -6.44 -1.55
C ASP A 200 21.28 -6.38 -0.40
N GLY A 201 21.01 -7.52 0.21
CA GLY A 201 20.16 -7.63 1.39
C GLY A 201 20.75 -6.91 2.61
N TYR A 202 19.91 -6.35 3.45
CA TYR A 202 20.34 -5.76 4.72
C TYR A 202 20.09 -6.69 5.93
N GLN A 203 19.56 -7.88 5.71
CA GLN A 203 19.47 -8.92 6.72
C GLN A 203 20.56 -9.97 6.48
N THR A 204 21.38 -10.21 7.50
CA THR A 204 22.42 -11.23 7.46
C THR A 204 21.85 -12.58 7.87
N ASN A 205 21.91 -13.58 6.99
CA ASN A 205 21.57 -14.95 7.33
C ASN A 205 22.80 -15.69 7.83
N ILE A 206 22.80 -16.10 9.09
CA ILE A 206 23.91 -16.86 9.69
C ILE A 206 23.89 -18.35 9.32
N ASN A 207 22.83 -18.85 8.70
CA ASN A 207 22.74 -20.21 8.19
C ASN A 207 23.30 -20.27 6.76
N PRO A 208 24.29 -21.11 6.47
CA PRO A 208 24.92 -21.17 5.16
C PRO A 208 24.02 -21.76 4.06
N ASN A 209 22.86 -22.33 4.41
CA ASN A 209 21.95 -22.94 3.44
C ASN A 209 20.89 -21.96 2.94
N GLY A 210 20.68 -20.85 3.63
CA GLY A 210 19.74 -19.82 3.23
C GLY A 210 20.41 -18.60 2.61
N ASN A 211 19.63 -17.68 2.11
CA ASN A 211 20.09 -16.43 1.52
C ASN A 211 19.87 -15.23 2.46
N GLU A 212 20.54 -14.13 2.18
CA GLU A 212 20.32 -12.85 2.85
C GLU A 212 18.96 -12.30 2.48
N GLY A 213 18.30 -11.61 3.42
CA GLY A 213 16.97 -11.10 3.21
C GLY A 213 16.93 -9.61 2.84
N ASN A 214 15.88 -9.21 2.13
CA ASN A 214 15.57 -7.84 1.75
C ASN A 214 16.56 -7.19 0.78
N ASN A 215 17.03 -7.94 -0.20
CA ASN A 215 17.69 -7.41 -1.39
C ASN A 215 16.65 -6.75 -2.32
N ALA A 216 17.10 -6.11 -3.37
CA ALA A 216 16.26 -5.64 -4.47
C ALA A 216 16.92 -5.98 -5.82
N ASP A 217 16.18 -6.56 -6.75
CA ASP A 217 16.49 -6.67 -8.17
C ASP A 217 15.23 -6.33 -8.94
N ASN A 218 15.13 -5.05 -9.35
CA ASN A 218 13.95 -4.47 -9.94
C ASN A 218 14.23 -3.95 -11.34
N GLN A 219 13.39 -4.31 -12.28
CA GLN A 219 13.45 -3.83 -13.65
C GLN A 219 12.08 -3.31 -14.06
N TYR A 220 12.05 -2.12 -14.59
CA TYR A 220 10.83 -1.50 -15.08
C TYR A 220 11.06 -0.87 -16.45
N PHE A 221 10.09 -1.05 -17.33
CA PHE A 221 10.06 -0.48 -18.66
C PHE A 221 8.67 0.06 -18.96
N ARG A 222 8.59 1.26 -19.55
CA ARG A 222 7.35 1.84 -20.07
C ARG A 222 7.56 2.41 -21.46
N ALA A 223 6.62 2.12 -22.37
CA ALA A 223 6.52 2.74 -23.67
C ALA A 223 5.15 3.39 -23.80
N GLN A 224 5.11 4.63 -24.27
CA GLN A 224 3.91 5.42 -24.41
C GLN A 224 3.88 6.14 -25.76
N TYR A 225 2.68 6.37 -26.28
CA TYR A 225 2.47 7.29 -27.38
C TYR A 225 1.30 8.23 -27.10
N LEU A 226 1.37 9.41 -27.68
CA LEU A 226 0.32 10.41 -27.73
C LEU A 226 0.05 10.77 -29.19
N TRP A 227 -1.21 10.69 -29.61
CA TRP A 227 -1.64 11.09 -30.94
C TRP A 227 -2.80 12.08 -30.84
N GLU A 228 -2.59 13.30 -31.34
CA GLU A 228 -3.51 14.43 -31.29
C GLU A 228 -3.78 14.96 -32.69
N PRO A 229 -4.55 14.25 -33.53
CA PRO A 229 -4.81 14.65 -34.92
C PRO A 229 -5.58 15.96 -35.03
N THR A 230 -6.30 16.32 -33.97
CA THR A 230 -7.04 17.59 -33.86
C THR A 230 -7.04 18.08 -32.42
N GLU A 231 -7.31 19.36 -32.19
CA GLU A 231 -7.41 19.96 -30.85
C GLU A 231 -8.48 19.30 -29.95
N ASN A 232 -9.47 18.64 -30.54
CA ASN A 232 -10.58 18.01 -29.82
C ASN A 232 -10.48 16.48 -29.73
N PHE A 233 -9.36 15.90 -30.09
CA PHE A 233 -9.19 14.45 -30.05
C PHE A 233 -7.77 14.10 -29.66
N SER A 234 -7.65 13.27 -28.62
CA SER A 234 -6.39 12.62 -28.26
C SER A 234 -6.55 11.11 -28.04
N LEU A 235 -5.52 10.38 -28.41
CA LEU A 235 -5.37 8.96 -28.12
C LEU A 235 -4.01 8.73 -27.45
N LYS A 236 -4.04 8.17 -26.26
CA LYS A 236 -2.86 7.73 -25.50
C LYS A 236 -2.83 6.22 -25.41
N GLY A 237 -1.69 5.61 -25.68
CA GLY A 237 -1.48 4.19 -25.43
C GLY A 237 -0.21 3.98 -24.61
N ARG A 238 -0.25 3.02 -23.69
CA ARG A 238 0.85 2.73 -22.78
C ARG A 238 1.02 1.23 -22.62
N VAL A 239 2.26 0.82 -22.48
CA VAL A 239 2.67 -0.53 -22.09
C VAL A 239 3.71 -0.39 -20.98
N SER A 240 3.43 -0.96 -19.85
CA SER A 240 4.35 -1.01 -18.72
C SER A 240 4.66 -2.46 -18.37
N LYS A 241 5.93 -2.76 -18.13
CA LYS A 241 6.41 -4.08 -17.72
C LYS A 241 7.28 -3.92 -16.48
N LEU A 242 6.90 -4.61 -15.42
CA LEU A 242 7.65 -4.72 -14.18
C LEU A 242 8.15 -6.13 -14.01
N LYS A 243 9.40 -6.27 -13.60
CA LYS A 243 9.97 -7.48 -13.03
C LYS A 243 10.64 -7.11 -11.72
N GLN A 244 10.23 -7.76 -10.64
CA GLN A 244 10.81 -7.61 -9.30
C GLN A 244 11.22 -8.99 -8.81
N GLN A 245 12.48 -9.10 -8.35
CA GLN A 245 13.03 -10.33 -7.77
C GLN A 245 13.74 -9.94 -6.48
N ASP A 246 13.15 -10.31 -5.37
CA ASP A 246 13.72 -10.01 -4.06
C ASP A 246 13.55 -11.18 -3.08
N ILE A 247 14.02 -11.00 -1.88
CA ILE A 247 13.96 -12.01 -0.83
C ILE A 247 13.27 -11.38 0.37
N PRO A 248 12.22 -12.02 0.92
CA PRO A 248 11.48 -11.47 2.05
C PRO A 248 12.36 -11.16 3.26
N ALA A 249 12.07 -10.05 3.91
CA ALA A 249 12.77 -9.57 5.10
C ALA A 249 12.13 -10.05 6.39
N ARG A 250 11.75 -11.30 6.50
CA ARG A 250 11.11 -11.82 7.71
C ARG A 250 12.12 -12.13 8.80
N ILE A 251 11.82 -11.67 10.00
CA ILE A 251 12.52 -12.05 11.23
C ILE A 251 11.56 -12.82 12.14
N ASN A 252 12.10 -13.71 12.95
CA ASN A 252 11.35 -14.37 14.01
C ASN A 252 11.43 -13.56 15.30
N LEU A 253 10.30 -12.97 15.70
CA LEU A 253 10.17 -12.31 17.01
C LEU A 253 9.84 -13.31 18.13
N ALA A 254 10.03 -14.61 17.93
CA ALA A 254 9.71 -15.76 18.78
C ALA A 254 8.79 -15.53 19.98
N THR A 255 8.08 -16.56 20.35
CA THR A 255 7.09 -16.50 21.40
C THR A 255 7.66 -16.89 22.76
N PRO A 256 7.41 -16.10 23.81
CA PRO A 256 7.55 -16.55 25.19
C PRO A 256 6.36 -17.36 25.69
N LEU A 257 5.40 -17.69 24.84
CA LEU A 257 4.08 -18.14 25.29
C LEU A 257 3.91 -19.65 25.42
N ASP A 258 4.87 -20.43 25.01
CA ASP A 258 4.82 -21.86 25.28
C ASP A 258 5.55 -22.19 26.58
N SER A 259 4.83 -22.04 27.70
CA SER A 259 5.26 -22.64 28.99
C SER A 259 5.34 -24.17 28.94
N THR A 260 4.98 -24.79 27.81
CA THR A 260 5.10 -26.22 27.51
C THR A 260 6.18 -26.51 26.49
N ALA A 261 6.94 -25.48 25.98
CA ALA A 261 8.14 -25.75 25.25
C ALA A 261 9.07 -26.62 26.07
N PRO A 262 9.67 -27.69 25.48
CA PRO A 262 10.62 -28.52 26.22
C PRO A 262 11.69 -27.63 26.86
N GLU A 263 12.11 -27.96 28.06
CA GLU A 263 13.11 -27.23 28.85
C GLU A 263 14.28 -26.75 27.99
N GLY A 264 14.32 -25.47 27.69
CA GLY A 264 15.24 -24.88 26.71
C GLY A 264 14.56 -23.79 25.88
N GLY A 265 13.46 -23.23 26.41
CA GLY A 265 12.66 -22.21 25.76
C GLY A 265 13.49 -21.14 25.09
N PHE A 266 13.18 -20.94 23.82
CA PHE A 266 13.78 -19.94 22.97
C PHE A 266 13.42 -18.55 23.48
N THR A 267 14.41 -17.82 23.94
CA THR A 267 14.31 -16.38 24.13
C THR A 267 14.92 -15.72 22.90
N PRO A 268 14.14 -15.01 22.07
CA PRO A 268 14.71 -14.28 20.95
C PRO A 268 15.72 -13.28 21.49
N ASP A 269 16.82 -13.15 20.80
CA ASP A 269 17.70 -12.03 20.98
C ASP A 269 17.07 -10.83 20.24
N PHE A 270 16.14 -10.14 20.87
CA PHE A 270 15.56 -8.89 20.38
C PHE A 270 16.58 -7.76 20.21
N THR A 271 17.85 -8.02 20.47
CA THR A 271 18.91 -7.02 20.39
C THR A 271 19.45 -6.85 18.97
N ASP A 272 19.22 -7.82 18.07
CA ASP A 272 19.63 -7.74 16.66
C ASP A 272 18.51 -8.23 15.72
N LEU A 273 17.68 -7.29 15.27
CA LEU A 273 16.57 -7.55 14.36
C LEU A 273 17.01 -7.71 12.88
N ARG A 274 18.33 -7.68 12.62
CA ARG A 274 18.89 -7.79 11.26
C ARG A 274 19.63 -9.11 11.02
N THR A 275 19.79 -9.93 12.06
CA THR A 275 20.37 -11.26 11.94
C THR A 275 19.29 -12.34 11.98
N VAL A 276 19.25 -13.19 10.97
CA VAL A 276 18.32 -14.29 10.82
C VAL A 276 19.05 -15.63 10.67
N SER A 277 18.35 -16.71 10.93
CA SER A 277 18.82 -18.06 10.65
C SER A 277 17.75 -18.83 9.91
N LYS A 278 17.81 -18.80 8.59
CA LYS A 278 16.90 -19.49 7.70
C LYS A 278 17.67 -20.59 6.96
N ASP A 279 17.16 -21.79 6.92
CA ASP A 279 17.83 -22.93 6.31
C ASP A 279 17.34 -23.26 4.89
N HIS A 280 16.42 -22.42 4.37
CA HIS A 280 15.89 -22.52 3.02
C HIS A 280 16.21 -21.28 2.19
N LEU A 281 16.32 -21.49 0.86
CA LEU A 281 16.38 -20.38 -0.08
C LEU A 281 14.99 -19.77 -0.25
N GLU A 282 14.86 -18.51 0.09
CA GLU A 282 13.66 -17.73 -0.10
C GLU A 282 13.70 -16.99 -1.44
N ALA A 283 12.55 -16.70 -2.01
CA ALA A 283 12.39 -15.91 -3.23
C ALA A 283 11.02 -15.22 -3.25
N ASN A 284 10.98 -14.04 -3.83
CA ASN A 284 9.77 -13.32 -4.17
C ASN A 284 9.91 -12.76 -5.57
N ASP A 285 9.21 -13.36 -6.53
CA ASP A 285 9.24 -12.99 -7.95
C ASP A 285 7.89 -12.40 -8.34
N VAL A 286 7.89 -11.16 -8.83
CA VAL A 286 6.69 -10.47 -9.33
C VAL A 286 6.92 -10.03 -10.76
N ASN A 287 6.03 -10.44 -11.67
CA ASN A 287 5.97 -9.93 -13.02
C ASN A 287 4.61 -9.27 -13.23
N GLN A 288 4.60 -7.98 -13.58
CA GLN A 288 3.40 -7.21 -13.82
C GLN A 288 3.45 -6.51 -15.18
N ASP A 289 2.54 -6.85 -16.05
CA ASP A 289 2.34 -6.19 -17.34
C ASP A 289 1.04 -5.38 -17.31
N ILE A 290 1.10 -4.10 -17.70
CA ILE A 290 -0.08 -3.23 -17.79
C ILE A 290 -0.13 -2.61 -19.18
N TYR A 291 -1.25 -2.77 -19.85
CA TYR A 291 -1.56 -2.14 -21.13
C TYR A 291 -2.73 -1.20 -20.92
N SER A 292 -2.62 0.06 -21.35
CA SER A 292 -3.75 1.00 -21.28
C SER A 292 -3.91 1.79 -22.56
N PHE A 293 -5.17 2.10 -22.88
CA PHE A 293 -5.57 2.98 -23.97
C PHE A 293 -6.57 3.99 -23.42
N GLU A 294 -6.35 5.25 -23.72
CA GLU A 294 -7.20 6.36 -23.30
C GLU A 294 -7.55 7.19 -24.53
N VAL A 295 -8.83 7.37 -24.79
CA VAL A 295 -9.37 8.24 -25.83
C VAL A 295 -10.06 9.42 -25.17
N ASN A 296 -9.69 10.65 -25.53
CA ASN A 296 -10.43 11.85 -25.16
C ASN A 296 -10.96 12.52 -26.42
N MET A 297 -12.23 12.89 -26.38
CA MET A 297 -12.90 13.53 -27.50
C MET A 297 -13.82 14.66 -27.01
N GLY A 298 -13.48 15.89 -27.38
CA GLY A 298 -14.31 17.06 -27.18
C GLY A 298 -15.41 17.14 -28.23
N THR A 299 -16.65 17.36 -27.79
CA THR A 299 -17.81 17.66 -28.64
C THR A 299 -18.30 19.06 -28.32
N LYS A 300 -19.33 19.54 -29.03
CA LYS A 300 -19.94 20.86 -28.76
C LYS A 300 -20.70 20.93 -27.42
N SER A 301 -20.98 19.80 -26.78
CA SER A 301 -21.85 19.74 -25.60
C SER A 301 -21.31 18.90 -24.45
N ALA A 302 -20.24 18.14 -24.68
CA ALA A 302 -19.65 17.26 -23.67
C ALA A 302 -18.24 16.82 -24.07
N GLU A 303 -17.45 16.45 -23.10
CA GLU A 303 -16.21 15.70 -23.26
C GLU A 303 -16.46 14.23 -23.02
N ILE A 304 -15.88 13.39 -23.87
CA ILE A 304 -15.98 11.94 -23.80
C ILE A 304 -14.59 11.40 -23.47
N THR A 305 -14.48 10.65 -22.40
CA THR A 305 -13.26 9.88 -22.08
C THR A 305 -13.59 8.40 -22.07
N ALA A 306 -12.79 7.61 -22.78
CA ALA A 306 -12.87 6.15 -22.72
C ALA A 306 -11.50 5.58 -22.36
N ILE A 307 -11.46 4.74 -21.34
CA ILE A 307 -10.26 4.06 -20.86
C ILE A 307 -10.47 2.57 -20.99
N MET A 308 -9.47 1.88 -21.52
CA MET A 308 -9.41 0.43 -21.58
C MET A 308 -8.06 -0.01 -21.05
N GLY A 309 -8.06 -1.01 -20.17
CA GLY A 309 -6.85 -1.57 -19.59
C GLY A 309 -6.83 -3.09 -19.57
N ILE A 310 -5.64 -3.65 -19.66
CA ILE A 310 -5.36 -5.06 -19.39
C ILE A 310 -4.20 -5.09 -18.39
N SER A 311 -4.35 -5.85 -17.32
CA SER A 311 -3.32 -6.09 -16.33
C SER A 311 -3.11 -7.59 -16.20
N GLN A 312 -1.84 -7.99 -16.25
CA GLN A 312 -1.42 -9.39 -16.08
C GLN A 312 -0.39 -9.47 -14.97
N LEU A 313 -0.66 -10.26 -13.95
CA LEU A 313 0.21 -10.48 -12.80
C LEU A 313 0.61 -11.94 -12.71
N GLU A 314 1.89 -12.19 -12.53
CA GLU A 314 2.44 -13.46 -12.06
C GLU A 314 3.26 -13.20 -10.80
N TYR A 315 3.00 -13.99 -9.78
CA TYR A 315 3.61 -13.85 -8.46
C TYR A 315 4.03 -15.21 -7.93
N LEU A 316 5.26 -15.28 -7.42
CA LEU A 316 5.82 -16.44 -6.73
C LEU A 316 6.51 -15.98 -5.45
N LEU A 317 6.08 -16.51 -4.33
CA LEU A 317 6.73 -16.34 -3.04
C LEU A 317 7.13 -17.70 -2.47
N THR A 318 8.41 -17.88 -2.14
CA THR A 318 8.91 -19.05 -1.41
C THR A 318 9.54 -18.58 -0.10
N GLN A 319 9.13 -19.19 1.00
CA GLN A 319 9.53 -18.80 2.35
C GLN A 319 9.97 -20.01 3.16
N ASP A 320 10.92 -19.78 4.06
CA ASP A 320 11.17 -20.63 5.21
C ASP A 320 10.02 -20.45 6.20
N ALA A 321 9.25 -21.49 6.44
CA ALA A 321 8.01 -21.43 7.23
C ALA A 321 8.15 -22.00 8.65
N ASP A 322 9.28 -22.60 9.01
CA ASP A 322 9.54 -23.13 10.35
C ASP A 322 10.46 -22.24 11.18
N ILE A 323 11.17 -21.33 10.51
CA ILE A 323 12.03 -20.29 11.09
C ILE A 323 12.85 -20.84 12.23
N THR A 324 13.69 -21.83 11.91
CA THR A 324 14.60 -22.43 12.86
C THR A 324 15.76 -21.49 13.13
N ILE A 325 16.07 -21.28 14.39
CA ILE A 325 17.31 -20.62 14.79
C ILE A 325 18.43 -21.63 14.81
N ALA A 326 19.58 -21.23 14.29
CA ALA A 326 20.76 -22.05 14.04
C ALA A 326 21.26 -22.91 15.22
N ASN A 327 20.79 -22.67 16.44
CA ASN A 327 21.19 -23.40 17.65
C ASN A 327 20.11 -24.33 18.19
N TYR A 328 18.97 -24.46 17.51
CA TYR A 328 17.90 -25.34 17.92
C TYR A 328 17.57 -26.29 16.76
N PRO A 329 18.37 -27.34 16.55
CA PRO A 329 17.93 -28.39 15.66
C PRO A 329 16.68 -29.01 16.27
N MET A 330 15.52 -28.79 15.65
CA MET A 330 14.36 -29.64 15.95
C MET A 330 14.84 -31.08 15.89
N PRO A 331 14.57 -31.93 16.90
CA PRO A 331 15.01 -33.30 16.86
C PRO A 331 14.52 -33.96 15.57
N GLY A 332 15.42 -34.22 14.61
CA GLY A 332 15.07 -34.77 13.32
C GLY A 332 15.38 -33.91 12.09
N GLY A 333 15.90 -32.69 12.24
CA GLY A 333 16.34 -31.83 11.11
C GLY A 333 15.25 -31.62 10.06
N LYS A 334 14.07 -31.20 10.46
CA LYS A 334 12.94 -30.94 9.55
C LYS A 334 12.97 -29.49 9.12
N THR A 335 12.76 -29.26 7.85
CA THR A 335 12.56 -27.93 7.27
C THR A 335 11.14 -27.83 6.74
N ARG A 336 10.50 -26.70 6.95
CA ARG A 336 9.16 -26.40 6.44
C ARG A 336 9.22 -25.21 5.51
N THR A 337 8.72 -25.39 4.29
CA THR A 337 8.62 -24.31 3.32
C THR A 337 7.18 -24.00 2.99
N ALA A 338 6.87 -22.74 2.78
CA ALA A 338 5.64 -22.28 2.19
C ALA A 338 5.95 -21.64 0.83
N THR A 339 5.24 -22.09 -0.20
CA THR A 339 5.32 -21.50 -1.53
C THR A 339 3.93 -21.02 -1.92
N ARG A 340 3.81 -19.74 -2.22
CA ARG A 340 2.59 -19.12 -2.74
C ARG A 340 2.82 -18.72 -4.18
N THR A 341 1.91 -19.11 -5.06
CA THR A 341 1.86 -18.63 -6.44
C THR A 341 0.51 -17.96 -6.67
N GLN A 342 0.52 -16.87 -7.40
CA GLN A 342 -0.71 -16.19 -7.83
C GLN A 342 -0.55 -15.76 -9.28
N SER A 343 -1.65 -15.78 -10.02
CA SER A 343 -1.77 -15.13 -11.31
C SER A 343 -3.08 -14.40 -11.40
N SER A 344 -3.11 -13.27 -12.09
CA SER A 344 -4.33 -12.52 -12.37
C SER A 344 -4.24 -11.95 -13.78
N ASP A 345 -5.25 -12.27 -14.58
CA ASP A 345 -5.52 -11.66 -15.89
C ASP A 345 -6.76 -10.79 -15.74
N GLN A 346 -6.61 -9.47 -15.87
CA GLN A 346 -7.67 -8.50 -15.64
C GLN A 346 -7.90 -7.64 -16.88
N PHE A 347 -9.16 -7.46 -17.26
CA PHE A 347 -9.63 -6.47 -18.22
C PHE A 347 -10.43 -5.39 -17.50
N VAL A 348 -10.21 -4.12 -17.86
CA VAL A 348 -10.94 -2.95 -17.33
C VAL A 348 -11.40 -2.07 -18.45
N MET A 349 -12.63 -1.55 -18.36
CA MET A 349 -13.19 -0.56 -19.27
C MET A 349 -13.98 0.49 -18.49
N GLU A 350 -13.70 1.75 -18.76
CA GLU A 350 -14.49 2.89 -18.25
C GLU A 350 -14.81 3.84 -19.38
N ILE A 351 -16.07 4.26 -19.50
CA ILE A 351 -16.52 5.32 -20.40
C ILE A 351 -17.25 6.36 -19.58
N ARG A 352 -16.89 7.64 -19.76
CA ARG A 352 -17.52 8.76 -19.09
C ARG A 352 -17.76 9.92 -20.03
N LEU A 353 -18.79 10.66 -19.71
CA LEU A 353 -19.22 11.90 -20.35
C LEU A 353 -19.15 13.00 -19.29
N ASN A 354 -18.43 14.06 -19.56
CA ASN A 354 -18.31 15.22 -18.70
C ASN A 354 -18.99 16.43 -19.35
N SER A 355 -19.58 17.30 -18.53
CA SER A 355 -19.99 18.65 -18.98
C SER A 355 -18.77 19.42 -19.47
N LEU A 356 -18.99 20.38 -20.38
CA LEU A 356 -17.94 21.34 -20.74
C LEU A 356 -17.63 22.27 -19.56
N PRO A 357 -16.40 22.82 -19.46
CA PRO A 357 -15.97 23.67 -18.34
C PRO A 357 -16.89 24.86 -18.05
N ASP A 358 -17.47 25.50 -19.08
CA ASP A 358 -18.34 26.68 -18.93
C ASP A 358 -19.82 26.31 -18.77
N SER A 359 -20.15 25.08 -18.44
CA SER A 359 -21.53 24.65 -18.25
C SER A 359 -22.13 25.22 -16.96
N PRO A 360 -23.41 25.62 -16.95
CA PRO A 360 -24.07 26.14 -15.74
C PRO A 360 -24.26 25.07 -14.65
N ILE A 361 -24.10 23.82 -15.01
CA ILE A 361 -24.15 22.65 -14.14
C ILE A 361 -22.97 21.76 -14.53
N ASP A 362 -22.13 21.47 -13.58
CA ASP A 362 -21.07 20.47 -13.77
C ASP A 362 -21.64 19.08 -13.53
N TRP A 363 -21.57 18.23 -14.53
CA TRP A 363 -22.06 16.85 -14.41
C TRP A 363 -21.09 15.87 -15.06
N LEU A 364 -21.07 14.68 -14.50
CA LEU A 364 -20.36 13.51 -14.99
C LEU A 364 -21.31 12.32 -14.97
N VAL A 365 -21.32 11.53 -16.04
CA VAL A 365 -22.00 10.23 -16.09
C VAL A 365 -21.06 9.22 -16.69
N GLY A 366 -20.98 8.04 -16.09
CA GLY A 366 -20.08 7.00 -16.54
C GLY A 366 -20.61 5.59 -16.37
N ALA A 367 -19.97 4.68 -17.09
CA ALA A 367 -20.12 3.24 -16.96
C ALA A 367 -18.76 2.59 -16.79
N PHE A 368 -18.69 1.58 -15.93
CA PHE A 368 -17.48 0.84 -15.61
C PHE A 368 -17.74 -0.66 -15.73
N TYR A 369 -16.73 -1.36 -16.21
CA TYR A 369 -16.71 -2.81 -16.30
C TYR A 369 -15.31 -3.32 -16.01
N THR A 370 -15.21 -4.38 -15.21
CA THR A 370 -13.97 -5.16 -15.05
C THR A 370 -14.29 -6.64 -14.99
N ASP A 371 -13.37 -7.43 -15.50
CA ASP A 371 -13.37 -8.87 -15.50
C ASP A 371 -11.98 -9.36 -15.12
N GLU A 372 -11.87 -10.20 -14.09
CA GLU A 372 -10.63 -10.73 -13.57
C GLU A 372 -10.72 -12.24 -13.43
N ASP A 373 -9.73 -12.97 -13.97
CA ASP A 373 -9.49 -14.38 -13.73
C ASP A 373 -8.23 -14.51 -12.85
N ALA A 374 -8.43 -14.85 -11.57
CA ALA A 374 -7.37 -14.95 -10.59
C ALA A 374 -7.20 -16.40 -10.13
N ASN A 375 -5.95 -16.87 -10.10
CA ASN A 375 -5.59 -18.20 -9.66
C ASN A 375 -4.52 -18.12 -8.56
N GLY A 376 -4.67 -18.92 -7.51
CA GLY A 376 -3.74 -18.97 -6.39
C GLY A 376 -3.45 -20.40 -5.95
N ASN A 377 -2.24 -20.62 -5.48
CA ASN A 377 -1.86 -21.85 -4.80
C ASN A 377 -0.96 -21.53 -3.62
N LEU A 378 -1.32 -21.99 -2.44
CA LEU A 378 -0.47 -22.02 -1.26
C LEU A 378 -0.07 -23.46 -0.99
N ALA A 379 1.20 -23.77 -1.23
CA ALA A 379 1.80 -25.10 -1.00
C ALA A 379 2.69 -25.04 0.25
N VAL A 380 2.32 -25.77 1.30
CA VAL A 380 3.17 -25.95 2.47
C VAL A 380 3.81 -27.34 2.41
N ARG A 381 5.13 -27.41 2.47
CA ARG A 381 5.90 -28.64 2.39
C ARG A 381 6.74 -28.82 3.63
N GLN A 382 6.72 -30.03 4.17
CA GLN A 382 7.61 -30.44 5.24
C GLN A 382 8.60 -31.47 4.74
N LEU A 383 9.88 -31.12 4.71
CA LEU A 383 10.95 -32.00 4.30
C LEU A 383 11.50 -32.80 5.50
N ASP A 384 11.47 -34.13 5.42
CA ASP A 384 12.08 -35.02 6.43
C ASP A 384 13.57 -35.14 6.15
N THR A 385 14.42 -34.69 7.06
CA THR A 385 15.85 -34.87 6.99
C THR A 385 16.39 -35.99 7.91
N GLY A 386 15.54 -36.71 8.64
CA GLY A 386 15.98 -37.77 9.54
C GLY A 386 14.87 -38.59 10.23
N PRO A 387 15.21 -39.79 10.72
CA PRO A 387 14.24 -40.61 11.45
C PRO A 387 14.06 -40.10 12.86
N GLY A 388 12.91 -39.58 13.23
CA GLY A 388 12.56 -39.53 14.61
C GLY A 388 11.87 -38.30 15.22
N PHE A 389 11.19 -37.46 14.49
CA PHE A 389 10.37 -36.44 15.14
C PHE A 389 8.88 -36.77 15.07
N ILE A 390 8.27 -36.93 16.26
CA ILE A 390 6.84 -37.04 16.43
C ILE A 390 6.34 -35.70 16.96
N MET A 391 5.84 -34.83 16.07
CA MET A 391 5.07 -33.66 16.52
C MET A 391 3.68 -34.15 16.88
N PHE A 392 3.39 -34.20 18.16
CA PHE A 392 2.02 -34.33 18.64
C PHE A 392 1.30 -33.03 18.34
N THR A 393 0.67 -32.94 17.18
CA THR A 393 -0.30 -31.88 16.96
C THR A 393 -1.64 -32.30 17.54
N PRO A 394 -2.24 -31.54 18.45
CA PRO A 394 -3.64 -31.71 18.83
C PRO A 394 -4.60 -31.57 17.64
N PHE A 395 -4.11 -31.12 16.50
CA PHE A 395 -4.83 -30.89 15.24
C PHE A 395 -5.41 -32.15 14.58
N ALA A 396 -4.79 -33.30 14.71
CA ALA A 396 -5.33 -34.53 14.12
C ALA A 396 -6.72 -34.90 14.71
N SER A 397 -7.02 -34.49 15.94
CA SER A 397 -8.31 -34.73 16.55
C SER A 397 -9.41 -33.76 16.06
N LEU A 398 -9.08 -32.64 15.51
CA LEU A 398 -10.03 -31.66 14.92
C LEU A 398 -10.68 -32.17 13.63
N PHE A 399 -9.98 -33.02 12.88
CA PHE A 399 -10.49 -33.59 11.63
C PHE A 399 -11.05 -35.01 11.78
N GLY A 400 -11.25 -35.50 13.04
CA GLY A 400 -11.75 -36.84 13.30
C GLY A 400 -10.81 -37.96 12.83
N THR A 401 -9.58 -37.62 12.46
CA THR A 401 -8.54 -38.57 12.07
C THR A 401 -7.70 -38.98 13.27
N PRO A 402 -7.19 -40.24 13.33
CA PRO A 402 -6.20 -40.65 14.34
C PRO A 402 -4.99 -39.68 14.32
N PRO A 403 -4.26 -39.54 15.43
CA PRO A 403 -3.08 -38.67 15.49
C PRO A 403 -2.11 -39.05 14.38
N GLY A 404 -2.10 -38.22 13.33
CA GLY A 404 -1.25 -38.32 12.15
C GLY A 404 -0.57 -36.98 11.92
N PHE A 405 0.46 -36.95 11.10
CA PHE A 405 1.20 -35.72 10.78
C PHE A 405 0.70 -35.18 9.45
N ILE A 406 0.23 -33.92 9.43
CA ILE A 406 0.06 -33.18 8.17
C ILE A 406 1.46 -32.87 7.66
N ARG A 407 1.78 -33.35 6.47
CA ARG A 407 3.10 -33.21 5.89
C ARG A 407 3.15 -32.16 4.81
N ASP A 408 2.17 -32.24 3.94
CA ASP A 408 2.06 -31.37 2.79
C ASP A 408 0.61 -30.88 2.67
N ILE A 409 0.43 -29.60 2.40
CA ILE A 409 -0.87 -28.99 2.14
C ILE A 409 -0.74 -28.24 0.82
N ASP A 410 -1.71 -28.42 -0.06
CA ASP A 410 -1.92 -27.61 -1.25
C ASP A 410 -3.31 -26.99 -1.18
N ASN A 411 -3.38 -25.67 -1.13
CA ASN A 411 -4.60 -24.90 -1.24
C ASN A 411 -4.59 -24.21 -2.61
N VAL A 412 -5.34 -24.75 -3.54
CA VAL A 412 -5.50 -24.17 -4.89
C VAL A 412 -6.85 -23.49 -4.96
N SER A 413 -6.88 -22.28 -5.47
CA SER A 413 -8.12 -21.52 -5.70
C SER A 413 -8.09 -20.85 -7.06
N SER A 414 -9.26 -20.77 -7.66
CA SER A 414 -9.49 -20.04 -8.91
C SER A 414 -10.78 -19.24 -8.75
N VAL A 415 -10.76 -17.96 -9.09
CA VAL A 415 -11.88 -17.04 -8.96
C VAL A 415 -11.97 -16.17 -10.19
N GLU A 416 -13.12 -16.21 -10.86
CA GLU A 416 -13.53 -15.24 -11.86
C GLU A 416 -14.37 -14.16 -11.18
N THR A 417 -13.96 -12.90 -11.27
CA THR A 417 -14.65 -11.75 -10.67
C THR A 417 -15.08 -10.79 -11.78
N THR A 418 -16.37 -10.60 -11.94
CA THR A 418 -16.94 -9.61 -12.86
C THR A 418 -17.58 -8.48 -12.06
N SER A 419 -17.25 -7.23 -12.37
CA SER A 419 -17.89 -6.06 -11.78
C SER A 419 -18.40 -5.11 -12.85
N SER A 420 -19.63 -4.63 -12.70
CA SER A 420 -20.22 -3.64 -13.59
C SER A 420 -20.90 -2.53 -12.79
N ALA A 421 -20.79 -1.29 -13.26
CA ALA A 421 -21.41 -0.17 -12.60
C ALA A 421 -21.85 0.94 -13.55
N ILE A 422 -22.86 1.68 -13.12
CA ILE A 422 -23.24 2.97 -13.67
C ILE A 422 -23.11 4.01 -12.56
N PHE A 423 -22.58 5.18 -12.88
CA PHE A 423 -22.36 6.24 -11.90
C PHE A 423 -22.56 7.63 -12.48
N GLY A 424 -22.80 8.58 -11.62
CA GLY A 424 -22.87 9.98 -11.99
C GLY A 424 -22.61 10.88 -10.80
N ASP A 425 -22.11 12.07 -11.10
CA ASP A 425 -21.84 13.13 -10.16
C ASP A 425 -22.30 14.45 -10.75
N ILE A 426 -22.85 15.31 -9.93
CA ILE A 426 -23.36 16.61 -10.33
C ILE A 426 -22.95 17.66 -9.30
N THR A 427 -22.46 18.81 -9.77
CA THR A 427 -22.24 19.99 -8.94
C THR A 427 -23.07 21.15 -9.50
N TYR A 428 -23.88 21.73 -8.64
CA TYR A 428 -24.73 22.86 -8.96
C TYR A 428 -24.41 24.08 -8.09
N GLN A 429 -24.06 25.16 -8.75
CA GLN A 429 -23.78 26.44 -8.08
C GLN A 429 -25.07 27.13 -7.71
N LEU A 430 -25.39 27.21 -6.39
CA LEU A 430 -26.58 27.86 -5.88
C LEU A 430 -26.47 29.39 -5.98
N ASN A 431 -25.29 29.93 -5.74
CA ASN A 431 -24.94 31.35 -5.89
C ASN A 431 -23.38 31.43 -6.03
N GLU A 432 -22.84 32.65 -6.09
CA GLU A 432 -21.43 32.93 -6.32
C GLU A 432 -20.47 32.30 -5.30
N ILE A 433 -20.99 31.92 -4.11
CA ILE A 433 -20.14 31.41 -3.00
C ILE A 433 -20.56 30.04 -2.47
N VAL A 434 -21.66 29.44 -2.98
CA VAL A 434 -22.18 28.19 -2.47
C VAL A 434 -22.52 27.24 -3.61
N SER A 435 -21.93 26.06 -3.57
CA SER A 435 -22.25 24.96 -4.49
C SER A 435 -22.68 23.71 -3.72
N VAL A 436 -23.53 22.92 -4.33
CA VAL A 436 -23.98 21.61 -3.80
C VAL A 436 -23.54 20.54 -4.79
N THR A 437 -22.95 19.48 -4.28
CA THR A 437 -22.57 18.32 -5.08
C THR A 437 -23.33 17.08 -4.64
N GLY A 438 -23.66 16.20 -5.60
CA GLY A 438 -24.30 14.93 -5.33
C GLY A 438 -23.80 13.85 -6.30
N GLY A 439 -23.45 12.69 -5.79
CA GLY A 439 -23.01 11.56 -6.56
C GLY A 439 -23.78 10.30 -6.22
N LEU A 440 -23.96 9.43 -7.21
CA LEU A 440 -24.60 8.13 -7.06
C LEU A 440 -23.92 7.10 -7.96
N ARG A 441 -23.72 5.90 -7.42
CA ARG A 441 -23.24 4.74 -8.19
C ARG A 441 -24.00 3.49 -7.80
N TYR A 442 -24.37 2.71 -8.78
CA TYR A 442 -24.88 1.37 -8.59
C TYR A 442 -23.88 0.36 -9.18
N THR A 443 -23.40 -0.54 -8.32
CA THR A 443 -22.40 -1.56 -8.67
C THR A 443 -22.99 -2.94 -8.46
N THR A 444 -22.72 -3.87 -9.36
CA THR A 444 -22.99 -5.31 -9.22
C THR A 444 -21.70 -6.06 -9.43
N ASP A 445 -21.32 -6.84 -8.41
CA ASP A 445 -20.17 -7.73 -8.40
C ASP A 445 -20.64 -9.18 -8.44
N THR A 446 -20.03 -10.01 -9.24
CA THR A 446 -20.29 -11.46 -9.31
C THR A 446 -18.95 -12.17 -9.20
N GLN A 447 -18.88 -13.16 -8.32
CA GLN A 447 -17.74 -14.05 -8.21
C GLN A 447 -18.19 -15.49 -8.47
N ASP A 448 -17.40 -16.23 -9.25
CA ASP A 448 -17.57 -17.65 -9.55
C ASP A 448 -16.22 -18.33 -9.39
N GLY A 449 -16.13 -19.28 -8.47
CA GLY A 449 -14.82 -19.85 -8.18
C GLY A 449 -14.87 -21.25 -7.61
N VAL A 450 -13.67 -21.82 -7.47
CA VAL A 450 -13.47 -23.12 -6.88
C VAL A 450 -12.22 -23.11 -6.00
N GLY A 451 -12.36 -23.62 -4.78
CA GLY A 451 -11.25 -23.93 -3.91
C GLY A 451 -11.02 -25.45 -3.85
N GLN A 452 -9.76 -25.84 -3.84
CA GLN A 452 -9.34 -27.21 -3.70
C GLN A 452 -8.26 -27.29 -2.64
N THR A 453 -8.49 -28.07 -1.59
CA THR A 453 -7.49 -28.35 -0.56
C THR A 453 -7.11 -29.82 -0.67
N GLU A 454 -5.82 -30.08 -0.85
CA GLU A 454 -5.26 -31.41 -0.81
C GLU A 454 -4.28 -31.49 0.37
N ALA A 455 -4.55 -32.40 1.31
CA ALA A 455 -3.71 -32.65 2.46
C ALA A 455 -3.15 -34.09 2.42
N SER A 456 -1.83 -34.20 2.54
CA SER A 456 -1.15 -35.48 2.70
C SER A 456 -0.81 -35.72 4.16
N VAL A 457 -1.43 -36.73 4.77
CA VAL A 457 -1.22 -37.10 6.16
C VAL A 457 -0.37 -38.39 6.24
N LEU A 458 0.72 -38.33 7.01
CA LEU A 458 1.52 -39.51 7.28
C LEU A 458 1.00 -40.19 8.57
N ASN A 459 0.39 -41.35 8.44
CA ASN A 459 -0.08 -42.16 9.58
C ASN A 459 1.03 -43.08 10.06
N PHE A 460 1.55 -42.85 11.27
CA PHE A 460 2.55 -43.71 11.89
C PHE A 460 1.99 -44.91 12.64
N PHE A 461 0.69 -44.93 12.99
CA PHE A 461 0.10 -45.88 13.89
C PHE A 461 -1.01 -46.75 13.28
N SER A 462 -1.40 -46.56 12.03
CA SER A 462 -2.42 -47.39 11.37
C SER A 462 -1.80 -48.49 10.50
N GLU A 463 -2.13 -49.74 10.85
CA GLU A 463 -1.84 -50.90 9.97
C GLU A 463 -2.50 -50.70 8.59
N PRO A 464 -1.86 -51.09 7.44
CA PRO A 464 -0.93 -52.22 7.37
C PRO A 464 0.53 -51.90 7.16
N ALA A 465 0.95 -50.65 7.05
CA ALA A 465 2.39 -50.37 6.89
C ALA A 465 2.75 -49.00 7.50
N PRO A 466 3.82 -48.88 8.29
CA PRO A 466 4.37 -47.61 8.72
C PRO A 466 4.71 -46.72 7.52
N GLY A 467 4.20 -45.48 7.51
CA GLY A 467 4.47 -44.53 6.42
C GLY A 467 3.40 -44.46 5.32
N PHE A 468 2.19 -45.00 5.56
CA PHE A 468 1.09 -44.88 4.62
C PHE A 468 0.62 -43.42 4.55
N ARG A 469 0.55 -42.86 3.33
CA ARG A 469 -0.03 -41.53 3.06
C ARG A 469 -1.51 -41.68 2.73
N SER A 470 -2.37 -40.99 3.48
CA SER A 470 -3.74 -40.73 3.05
C SER A 470 -3.79 -39.39 2.35
N HIS A 471 -4.43 -39.33 1.20
CA HIS A 471 -4.74 -38.08 0.50
C HIS A 471 -6.21 -37.74 0.81
N GLU A 472 -6.42 -36.56 1.36
CA GLU A 472 -7.75 -35.99 1.47
C GLU A 472 -7.85 -34.82 0.50
N LEU A 473 -8.83 -34.91 -0.39
CA LEU A 473 -9.10 -33.88 -1.39
C LEU A 473 -10.48 -33.30 -1.09
N HIS A 474 -10.51 -32.01 -0.80
CA HIS A 474 -11.75 -31.25 -0.67
C HIS A 474 -11.87 -30.28 -1.84
N VAL A 475 -12.99 -30.30 -2.54
CA VAL A 475 -13.29 -29.36 -3.63
C VAL A 475 -14.55 -28.59 -3.27
N VAL A 476 -14.45 -27.28 -3.24
CA VAL A 476 -15.54 -26.39 -2.82
C VAL A 476 -15.79 -25.37 -3.94
N PRO A 477 -16.84 -25.57 -4.75
CA PRO A 477 -17.30 -24.53 -5.68
C PRO A 477 -18.07 -23.47 -4.89
N ALA A 478 -17.92 -22.22 -5.28
CA ALA A 478 -18.62 -21.09 -4.71
C ALA A 478 -19.02 -20.09 -5.80
N LYS A 479 -20.25 -19.58 -5.70
CA LYS A 479 -20.75 -18.55 -6.60
C LYS A 479 -21.72 -17.65 -5.87
N ASP A 480 -21.49 -16.33 -5.96
CA ASP A 480 -22.42 -15.33 -5.42
C ASP A 480 -22.36 -14.03 -6.22
N SER A 481 -23.32 -13.15 -5.93
CA SER A 481 -23.42 -11.83 -6.55
C SER A 481 -23.97 -10.80 -5.55
N TRP A 482 -23.27 -9.70 -5.42
CA TRP A 482 -23.65 -8.60 -4.54
C TRP A 482 -23.93 -7.34 -5.35
N SER A 483 -24.92 -6.55 -4.90
CA SER A 483 -25.21 -5.25 -5.49
C SER A 483 -25.24 -4.18 -4.41
N LYS A 484 -24.54 -3.08 -4.64
CA LYS A 484 -24.44 -1.96 -3.71
C LYS A 484 -24.72 -0.63 -4.42
N THR A 485 -25.39 0.25 -3.68
CA THR A 485 -25.57 1.64 -4.09
C THR A 485 -24.76 2.53 -3.15
N THR A 486 -23.79 3.24 -3.71
CA THR A 486 -23.03 4.25 -2.96
C THR A 486 -23.44 5.65 -3.39
N TRP A 487 -23.37 6.58 -2.45
CA TRP A 487 -23.77 7.95 -2.68
C TRP A 487 -22.82 8.96 -2.00
N LYS A 488 -22.82 10.17 -2.51
CA LYS A 488 -22.13 11.33 -1.94
C LYS A 488 -23.05 12.55 -1.99
N LEU A 489 -23.06 13.32 -0.92
CA LEU A 489 -23.67 14.64 -0.85
C LEU A 489 -22.66 15.60 -0.26
N GLY A 490 -22.48 16.75 -0.88
CA GLY A 490 -21.52 17.76 -0.43
C GLY A 490 -22.07 19.17 -0.53
N LEU A 491 -21.63 20.01 0.39
CA LEU A 491 -21.78 21.45 0.38
C LEU A 491 -20.39 22.05 0.25
N ILE A 492 -20.20 22.93 -0.72
CA ILE A 492 -18.97 23.67 -0.95
C ILE A 492 -19.26 25.13 -0.72
N TRP A 493 -18.39 25.79 0.01
CA TRP A 493 -18.52 27.19 0.34
C TRP A 493 -17.23 27.94 0.05
N ASP A 494 -17.19 28.69 -1.04
CA ASP A 494 -16.11 29.57 -1.46
C ASP A 494 -16.15 30.87 -0.65
N VAL A 495 -15.47 30.89 0.50
CA VAL A 495 -15.49 32.01 1.43
C VAL A 495 -14.64 33.19 0.96
N ALA A 496 -13.70 32.95 0.06
CA ALA A 496 -12.89 33.92 -0.67
C ALA A 496 -12.26 33.22 -1.90
N ASP A 497 -11.64 33.98 -2.80
CA ASP A 497 -11.07 33.47 -4.07
C ASP A 497 -10.14 32.25 -3.85
N ASP A 498 -9.33 32.25 -2.77
CA ASP A 498 -8.38 31.18 -2.45
C ASP A 498 -8.74 30.39 -1.18
N ARG A 499 -10.00 30.37 -0.78
CA ARG A 499 -10.46 29.76 0.48
C ARG A 499 -11.77 29.04 0.34
N LEU A 500 -11.72 27.74 0.48
CA LEU A 500 -12.85 26.85 0.34
C LEU A 500 -13.10 26.11 1.66
N LEU A 501 -14.36 26.05 2.08
CA LEU A 501 -14.85 25.11 3.10
C LEU A 501 -15.73 24.08 2.44
N TYR A 502 -15.70 22.86 2.92
CA TYR A 502 -16.64 21.84 2.46
C TYR A 502 -17.15 20.95 3.60
N LEU A 503 -18.34 20.43 3.40
CA LEU A 503 -18.93 19.38 4.23
C LEU A 503 -19.43 18.29 3.30
N THR A 504 -18.96 17.07 3.49
CA THR A 504 -19.32 15.91 2.65
C THR A 504 -19.84 14.78 3.52
N ALA A 505 -20.94 14.17 3.10
CA ALA A 505 -21.41 12.88 3.59
C ALA A 505 -21.33 11.88 2.44
N SER A 506 -20.74 10.72 2.68
CA SER A 506 -20.49 9.71 1.62
C SER A 506 -20.51 8.30 2.16
N THR A 507 -20.62 7.33 1.24
CA THR A 507 -20.55 5.91 1.55
C THR A 507 -19.50 5.23 0.70
N GLY A 508 -18.89 4.18 1.26
CA GLY A 508 -18.01 3.25 0.57
C GLY A 508 -18.37 1.82 0.92
N PHE A 509 -17.92 0.87 0.11
CA PHE A 509 -18.06 -0.55 0.40
C PHE A 509 -16.86 -1.33 -0.13
N ARG A 510 -16.58 -2.46 0.48
CA ARG A 510 -15.69 -3.49 -0.05
C ARG A 510 -16.52 -4.72 -0.38
N SER A 511 -16.25 -5.37 -1.50
CA SER A 511 -17.03 -6.50 -1.99
C SER A 511 -16.94 -7.71 -1.05
N GLY A 512 -17.96 -8.55 -1.05
CA GLY A 512 -17.91 -9.86 -0.43
C GLY A 512 -17.05 -10.84 -1.22
N GLY A 513 -16.89 -12.06 -0.71
CA GLY A 513 -16.07 -13.08 -1.35
C GLY A 513 -16.14 -14.44 -0.68
N PHE A 514 -15.11 -15.27 -0.92
CA PHE A 514 -15.06 -16.65 -0.50
C PHE A 514 -13.79 -16.98 0.27
N ASN A 515 -13.94 -17.82 1.30
CA ASN A 515 -12.84 -18.40 2.07
C ASN A 515 -12.52 -19.81 1.55
N PHE A 516 -11.80 -19.90 0.44
CA PHE A 516 -11.33 -21.17 -0.07
C PHE A 516 -10.33 -21.81 0.91
N GLY A 517 -10.38 -23.12 1.07
CA GLY A 517 -9.61 -23.82 2.09
C GLY A 517 -10.38 -24.06 3.40
N GLN A 518 -11.53 -23.44 3.58
CA GLN A 518 -12.44 -23.74 4.68
C GLN A 518 -13.34 -24.94 4.34
N THR A 519 -13.35 -25.94 5.22
CA THR A 519 -14.21 -27.12 5.07
C THR A 519 -15.60 -26.92 5.66
N ASN A 520 -15.79 -25.88 6.49
CA ASN A 520 -17.07 -25.53 7.08
C ASN A 520 -17.89 -24.66 6.12
N PRO A 521 -19.05 -25.12 5.62
CA PRO A 521 -19.87 -24.35 4.68
C PRO A 521 -20.32 -22.97 5.23
N ASN A 522 -20.47 -22.85 6.55
CA ASN A 522 -20.88 -21.61 7.20
C ASN A 522 -19.75 -20.56 7.24
N LYS A 523 -18.51 -20.96 6.95
CA LYS A 523 -17.34 -20.09 6.92
C LYS A 523 -16.86 -19.84 5.48
N LEU A 524 -17.56 -20.35 4.47
CA LEU A 524 -17.16 -20.24 3.07
C LEU A 524 -17.37 -18.84 2.52
N TYR A 525 -18.46 -18.18 2.89
CA TYR A 525 -18.85 -16.86 2.37
C TYR A 525 -18.57 -15.77 3.39
N TYR A 526 -18.17 -14.60 2.91
CA TYR A 526 -18.21 -13.35 3.65
C TYR A 526 -18.91 -12.26 2.85
N GLU A 527 -19.67 -11.43 3.53
CA GLU A 527 -20.52 -10.40 2.95
C GLU A 527 -19.72 -9.11 2.69
N PRO A 528 -20.23 -8.21 1.85
CA PRO A 528 -19.67 -6.86 1.72
C PRO A 528 -19.70 -6.11 3.05
N GLU A 529 -18.68 -5.29 3.29
CA GLU A 529 -18.66 -4.32 4.39
C GLU A 529 -19.11 -2.94 3.93
N ASP A 530 -19.67 -2.15 4.81
CA ASP A 530 -20.19 -0.81 4.53
C ASP A 530 -19.53 0.25 5.41
N LEU A 531 -19.21 1.40 4.81
CA LEU A 531 -18.69 2.57 5.50
C LEU A 531 -19.57 3.79 5.27
N HIS A 532 -19.96 4.46 6.35
CA HIS A 532 -20.63 5.75 6.36
C HIS A 532 -19.69 6.83 6.88
N ALA A 533 -19.51 7.90 6.13
CA ALA A 533 -18.56 8.95 6.44
C ALA A 533 -19.18 10.34 6.43
N ILE A 534 -18.74 11.18 7.36
CA ILE A 534 -18.95 12.63 7.34
C ILE A 534 -17.59 13.28 7.46
N GLU A 535 -17.28 14.21 6.55
CA GLU A 535 -16.03 14.97 6.55
C GLU A 535 -16.31 16.47 6.40
N PHE A 536 -15.69 17.26 7.26
CA PHE A 536 -15.58 18.72 7.13
C PHE A 536 -14.15 19.08 6.78
N GLY A 537 -13.96 19.90 5.75
CA GLY A 537 -12.62 20.32 5.35
C GLY A 537 -12.54 21.81 5.03
N SER A 538 -11.31 22.30 5.03
CA SER A 538 -10.94 23.66 4.67
C SER A 538 -9.67 23.65 3.84
N LYS A 539 -9.69 24.32 2.70
CA LYS A 539 -8.54 24.51 1.82
C LYS A 539 -8.27 25.99 1.67
N ASN A 540 -7.04 26.39 1.95
CA ASN A 540 -6.72 27.81 2.02
C ASN A 540 -5.34 28.09 1.44
N LEU A 541 -5.27 29.14 0.62
CA LEU A 541 -4.05 29.81 0.26
C LEU A 541 -4.08 31.22 0.87
N PHE A 542 -3.00 31.62 1.47
CA PHE A 542 -2.83 32.94 2.08
C PHE A 542 -1.56 33.60 1.52
N ASN A 543 -1.50 34.92 1.65
CA ASN A 543 -0.32 35.70 1.31
C ASN A 543 0.13 35.48 -0.15
N ASP A 544 -0.82 35.65 -1.07
CA ASP A 544 -0.61 35.48 -2.52
C ASP A 544 -0.05 34.09 -2.90
N GLY A 545 -0.60 33.03 -2.26
CA GLY A 545 -0.24 31.64 -2.49
C GLY A 545 1.02 31.14 -1.74
N ARG A 546 1.73 31.98 -0.98
CA ARG A 546 2.93 31.58 -0.23
C ARG A 546 2.66 30.70 0.99
N VAL A 547 1.43 30.64 1.45
CA VAL A 547 1.03 29.81 2.58
C VAL A 547 -0.16 28.97 2.19
N LYS A 548 0.05 27.67 2.11
CA LYS A 548 -1.00 26.67 1.96
C LYS A 548 -1.29 26.05 3.31
N LEU A 549 -2.57 25.99 3.69
CA LEU A 549 -3.03 25.32 4.90
C LEU A 549 -4.36 24.61 4.63
N ASN A 550 -4.32 23.29 4.58
CA ASN A 550 -5.48 22.44 4.41
C ASN A 550 -5.77 21.68 5.70
N LEU A 551 -7.03 21.57 6.05
CA LEU A 551 -7.53 20.88 7.24
C LEU A 551 -8.65 19.94 6.83
N SER A 552 -8.73 18.77 7.43
CA SER A 552 -9.90 17.90 7.40
C SER A 552 -10.19 17.31 8.77
N ALA A 553 -11.47 17.23 9.11
CA ALA A 553 -11.98 16.55 10.30
C ALA A 553 -13.05 15.56 9.84
N PHE A 554 -12.96 14.32 10.28
CA PHE A 554 -13.81 13.24 9.78
C PHE A 554 -14.31 12.34 10.90
N TYR A 555 -15.45 11.72 10.62
CA TYR A 555 -16.08 10.69 11.44
C TYR A 555 -16.61 9.58 10.54
N TYR A 556 -16.24 8.34 10.84
CA TYR A 556 -16.63 7.15 10.10
C TYR A 556 -17.29 6.14 11.02
N ASP A 557 -18.39 5.59 10.55
CA ASP A 557 -19.10 4.47 11.15
C ASP A 557 -18.97 3.28 10.19
N TYR A 558 -18.34 2.22 10.67
CA TYR A 558 -17.97 1.06 9.88
C TYR A 558 -18.80 -0.14 10.34
N GLU A 559 -19.56 -0.72 9.42
CA GLU A 559 -20.41 -1.88 9.66
C GLU A 559 -19.89 -3.10 8.89
N ASP A 560 -20.06 -4.30 9.48
CA ASP A 560 -19.67 -5.57 8.88
C ASP A 560 -18.19 -5.62 8.44
N LEU A 561 -17.30 -4.97 9.17
CA LEU A 561 -15.88 -4.88 8.84
C LEU A 561 -15.29 -6.28 8.62
N GLN A 562 -14.67 -6.47 7.46
CA GLN A 562 -13.99 -7.69 7.07
C GLN A 562 -12.63 -7.77 7.76
N VAL A 563 -12.47 -8.74 8.65
CA VAL A 563 -11.23 -8.99 9.38
C VAL A 563 -10.61 -10.30 8.92
N PHE A 564 -9.33 -10.23 8.58
CA PHE A 564 -8.55 -11.39 8.18
C PHE A 564 -8.02 -12.15 9.39
N GLN A 565 -8.02 -13.46 9.27
CA GLN A 565 -7.41 -14.39 10.21
C GLN A 565 -6.80 -15.57 9.45
N LEU A 566 -5.77 -16.15 9.99
CA LEU A 566 -5.24 -17.42 9.51
C LEU A 566 -5.78 -18.52 10.43
N ILE A 567 -6.66 -19.37 9.98
CA ILE A 567 -7.21 -20.49 10.76
C ILE A 567 -6.78 -21.79 10.13
N ASN A 568 -6.00 -22.61 10.85
CA ASN A 568 -5.51 -23.91 10.40
C ASN A 568 -4.70 -23.83 9.09
N ASP A 569 -3.77 -22.88 8.98
CA ASP A 569 -3.00 -22.59 7.77
C ASP A 569 -3.86 -22.19 6.53
N ALA A 570 -5.12 -21.82 6.74
CA ALA A 570 -5.99 -21.32 5.69
C ALA A 570 -6.45 -19.89 5.97
N ALA A 571 -6.39 -19.06 4.95
CA ALA A 571 -6.93 -17.70 4.98
C ALA A 571 -8.42 -17.72 5.30
N TYR A 572 -8.84 -16.89 6.25
CA TYR A 572 -10.21 -16.73 6.65
C TYR A 572 -10.58 -15.26 6.88
N VAL A 573 -11.51 -14.76 6.08
CA VAL A 573 -12.12 -13.46 6.24
C VAL A 573 -13.51 -13.61 6.86
N GLN A 574 -13.80 -12.80 7.85
CA GLN A 574 -15.13 -12.77 8.49
C GLN A 574 -15.63 -11.34 8.63
N ASN A 575 -16.95 -11.15 8.50
CA ASN A 575 -17.64 -9.91 8.89
C ASN A 575 -17.93 -9.98 10.39
N ALA A 576 -17.01 -9.53 11.20
CA ALA A 576 -17.10 -9.77 12.65
C ALA A 576 -17.01 -8.49 13.48
N ALA A 577 -16.70 -7.35 12.88
CA ALA A 577 -16.43 -6.13 13.60
C ALA A 577 -17.28 -4.95 13.15
N GLU A 578 -17.67 -4.14 14.11
CA GLU A 578 -18.05 -2.75 13.90
C GLU A 578 -16.90 -1.88 14.37
N ALA A 579 -16.60 -0.78 13.69
CA ALA A 579 -15.55 0.12 14.09
C ALA A 579 -15.99 1.59 14.01
N GLU A 580 -15.35 2.42 14.84
CA GLU A 580 -15.50 3.87 14.80
C GLU A 580 -14.14 4.49 14.52
N ILE A 581 -14.10 5.41 13.56
CA ILE A 581 -12.87 6.11 13.19
C ILE A 581 -13.17 7.61 13.15
N LYS A 582 -12.39 8.40 13.86
CA LYS A 582 -12.48 9.85 13.85
C LYS A 582 -11.11 10.48 13.90
N GLY A 583 -10.96 11.63 13.28
CA GLY A 583 -9.65 12.26 13.26
C GLY A 583 -9.64 13.66 12.70
N ILE A 584 -8.47 14.27 12.82
CA ILE A 584 -8.14 15.58 12.26
C ILE A 584 -6.80 15.46 11.54
N GLU A 585 -6.75 15.94 10.31
CA GLU A 585 -5.55 16.01 9.50
C GLU A 585 -5.28 17.45 9.07
N THR A 586 -4.01 17.78 8.97
CA THR A 586 -3.53 19.08 8.50
C THR A 586 -2.40 18.86 7.52
N GLU A 587 -2.42 19.60 6.41
CA GLU A 587 -1.30 19.72 5.47
C GLU A 587 -0.94 21.19 5.32
N PHE A 588 0.34 21.51 5.33
CA PHE A 588 0.81 22.89 5.21
C PHE A 588 2.07 23.01 4.37
N VAL A 589 2.17 24.14 3.68
CA VAL A 589 3.38 24.63 3.00
C VAL A 589 3.54 26.10 3.34
N PHE A 590 4.71 26.49 3.82
CA PHE A 590 5.07 27.86 4.13
C PHE A 590 6.31 28.27 3.33
N GLU A 591 6.15 29.06 2.29
CA GLU A 591 7.24 29.72 1.61
C GLU A 591 7.69 30.95 2.39
N ILE A 592 8.69 30.77 3.25
CA ILE A 592 9.23 31.84 4.07
C ILE A 592 9.96 32.88 3.20
N SER A 593 10.62 32.38 2.17
CA SER A 593 11.25 33.18 1.10
C SER A 593 11.34 32.34 -0.15
N ASP A 594 11.72 32.92 -1.29
CA ASP A 594 11.97 32.21 -2.55
C ASP A 594 13.04 31.10 -2.44
N GLN A 595 13.79 31.07 -1.34
CA GLN A 595 14.84 30.12 -1.08
C GLN A 595 14.51 29.14 0.05
N LEU A 596 13.54 29.46 0.91
CA LEU A 596 13.28 28.72 2.14
C LEU A 596 11.81 28.33 2.24
N GLN A 597 11.54 27.06 2.26
CA GLN A 597 10.22 26.46 2.42
C GLN A 597 10.19 25.54 3.65
N ILE A 598 9.09 25.58 4.38
CA ILE A 598 8.71 24.57 5.37
C ILE A 598 7.42 23.92 4.92
N ASP A 599 7.37 22.63 4.92
CA ASP A 599 6.18 21.84 4.58
C ASP A 599 5.98 20.68 5.54
N GLY A 600 4.79 20.11 5.52
CA GLY A 600 4.51 18.94 6.31
C GLY A 600 3.04 18.65 6.51
N HIS A 601 2.81 17.67 7.37
CA HIS A 601 1.48 17.26 7.77
C HIS A 601 1.44 16.80 9.23
N LEU A 602 0.24 16.78 9.78
CA LEU A 602 -0.07 16.21 11.09
C LEU A 602 -1.38 15.44 10.99
N SER A 603 -1.43 14.27 11.59
CA SER A 603 -2.63 13.46 11.77
C SER A 603 -2.85 13.14 13.24
N LEU A 604 -4.08 13.32 13.68
CA LEU A 604 -4.60 12.85 14.96
C LEU A 604 -5.75 11.90 14.66
N LEU A 605 -5.63 10.63 15.06
CA LEU A 605 -6.55 9.56 14.72
C LEU A 605 -7.00 8.82 15.99
N ASP A 606 -8.28 8.52 16.08
CA ASP A 606 -8.86 7.62 17.08
C ASP A 606 -9.70 6.62 16.29
N ALA A 607 -9.22 5.38 16.23
CA ALA A 607 -9.78 4.31 15.41
C ALA A 607 -9.85 3.02 16.25
N THR A 608 -11.07 2.61 16.61
CA THR A 608 -11.29 1.51 17.56
C THR A 608 -12.40 0.56 17.11
N TYR A 609 -12.27 -0.71 17.46
CA TYR A 609 -13.36 -1.68 17.32
C TYR A 609 -14.47 -1.38 18.33
N LYS A 610 -15.71 -1.25 17.87
CA LYS A 610 -16.90 -1.11 18.75
C LYS A 610 -17.42 -2.44 19.25
N ASN A 611 -17.48 -3.41 18.39
CA ASN A 611 -18.00 -4.73 18.67
C ASN A 611 -17.22 -5.76 17.86
N PHE A 612 -16.38 -6.55 18.53
CA PHE A 612 -15.56 -7.53 17.83
C PHE A 612 -15.19 -8.69 18.77
N VAL A 613 -15.50 -9.90 18.36
CA VAL A 613 -15.10 -11.13 19.05
C VAL A 613 -14.36 -12.04 18.08
N SER A 614 -13.20 -12.53 18.46
CA SER A 614 -12.32 -13.31 17.59
C SER A 614 -11.50 -14.37 18.34
N GLU A 615 -11.04 -15.38 17.62
CA GLU A 615 -10.11 -16.41 18.11
C GLU A 615 -8.68 -15.98 17.80
N ASP A 616 -7.74 -16.11 18.77
CA ASP A 616 -6.31 -15.90 18.51
C ASP A 616 -5.61 -17.23 18.25
N GLN A 617 -4.94 -17.34 17.13
CA GLN A 617 -4.17 -18.54 16.79
C GLN A 617 -2.90 -18.72 17.61
N VAL A 618 -2.36 -17.63 18.17
CA VAL A 618 -1.23 -17.69 19.11
C VAL A 618 -1.65 -18.36 20.41
N TYR A 619 -2.90 -18.22 20.77
CA TYR A 619 -3.49 -18.80 21.97
C TYR A 619 -4.62 -19.80 21.66
N PRO A 620 -4.38 -20.83 20.83
CA PRO A 620 -5.44 -21.78 20.48
C PRO A 620 -5.93 -22.61 21.69
N ARG A 621 -5.28 -22.43 22.85
CA ARG A 621 -5.64 -23.08 24.13
C ARG A 621 -6.34 -22.12 25.09
N GLY A 622 -6.75 -20.95 24.64
CA GLY A 622 -7.35 -19.95 25.49
C GLY A 622 -6.39 -19.42 26.57
N ARG A 623 -6.95 -18.62 27.48
CA ARG A 623 -6.17 -18.01 28.57
C ARG A 623 -5.82 -19.01 29.68
N ASP A 624 -6.56 -20.11 29.80
CA ASP A 624 -6.33 -21.16 30.78
C ASP A 624 -5.30 -22.22 30.33
N GLY A 625 -4.83 -22.14 29.10
CA GLY A 625 -3.90 -23.09 28.50
C GLY A 625 -4.50 -24.43 28.10
N ILE A 626 -5.83 -24.57 28.12
CA ILE A 626 -6.57 -25.81 27.79
C ILE A 626 -7.40 -25.53 26.52
N PRO A 627 -7.19 -26.26 25.41
CA PRO A 627 -7.95 -26.04 24.19
C PRO A 627 -9.43 -26.44 24.37
N PHE A 628 -10.31 -25.69 23.66
CA PHE A 628 -11.75 -26.00 23.58
C PHE A 628 -12.52 -25.88 24.91
N THR A 629 -12.11 -25.00 25.81
CA THR A 629 -12.80 -24.67 27.04
C THR A 629 -13.81 -23.54 26.88
N GLY A 630 -13.78 -22.84 25.74
CA GLY A 630 -14.67 -21.74 25.39
C GLY A 630 -14.13 -20.36 25.80
N ASP A 631 -12.88 -20.28 26.25
CA ASP A 631 -12.15 -19.04 26.53
C ASP A 631 -11.12 -18.67 25.44
N GLU A 632 -11.16 -19.37 24.29
CA GLU A 632 -10.41 -19.08 23.08
C GLU A 632 -10.94 -17.83 22.35
N LEU A 633 -12.19 -17.47 22.62
CA LEU A 633 -12.80 -16.26 22.08
C LEU A 633 -12.40 -15.05 22.94
N PHE A 634 -11.82 -14.08 22.28
CA PHE A 634 -11.42 -12.80 22.85
C PHE A 634 -12.42 -11.72 22.45
N ASP A 635 -12.92 -10.96 23.41
CA ASP A 635 -13.64 -9.73 23.18
C ASP A 635 -12.60 -8.63 22.92
N LEU A 636 -12.54 -8.16 21.67
CA LEU A 636 -11.61 -7.15 21.19
C LEU A 636 -12.28 -5.76 21.09
N SER A 637 -13.49 -5.62 21.61
CA SER A 637 -14.19 -4.34 21.65
C SER A 637 -13.41 -3.32 22.47
N GLY A 638 -13.15 -2.15 21.87
CA GLY A 638 -12.33 -1.09 22.45
C GLY A 638 -10.84 -1.19 22.12
N ASN A 639 -10.39 -2.24 21.42
CA ASN A 639 -9.03 -2.30 20.90
C ASN A 639 -8.86 -1.33 19.74
N ASP A 640 -7.63 -0.84 19.56
CA ASP A 640 -7.26 -0.01 18.41
C ASP A 640 -7.25 -0.83 17.12
N LEU A 641 -7.63 -0.21 16.02
CA LEU A 641 -7.49 -0.79 14.69
C LEU A 641 -6.00 -0.99 14.36
N VAL A 642 -5.75 -2.00 13.52
CA VAL A 642 -4.40 -2.34 13.06
C VAL A 642 -3.80 -1.19 12.27
N GLN A 643 -2.53 -0.86 12.56
CA GLN A 643 -1.76 0.18 11.89
C GLN A 643 -2.47 1.56 11.86
N ALA A 644 -3.12 1.93 12.95
CA ALA A 644 -3.83 3.18 13.14
C ALA A 644 -3.20 4.00 14.30
N PRO A 645 -2.00 4.60 14.12
CA PRO A 645 -1.36 5.36 15.17
C PRO A 645 -2.18 6.59 15.55
N GLU A 646 -2.34 6.85 16.85
CA GLU A 646 -3.08 8.02 17.33
C GLU A 646 -2.51 9.34 16.82
N ARG A 647 -1.21 9.40 16.59
CA ARG A 647 -0.51 10.61 16.13
C ARG A 647 0.58 10.24 15.14
N SER A 648 0.56 10.92 14.01
CA SER A 648 1.66 10.86 13.05
C SER A 648 1.85 12.23 12.39
N GLY A 649 3.04 12.50 11.89
CA GLY A 649 3.29 13.74 11.18
C GLY A 649 4.70 13.83 10.64
N LEU A 650 4.84 14.70 9.66
CA LEU A 650 6.09 15.02 9.00
C LEU A 650 6.32 16.53 9.02
N ILE A 651 7.54 16.94 9.23
CA ILE A 651 8.01 18.29 8.99
C ILE A 651 9.23 18.24 8.07
N GLY A 652 9.20 19.04 7.01
CA GLY A 652 10.27 19.22 6.03
C GLY A 652 10.75 20.65 5.98
N LEU A 653 12.04 20.83 5.73
CA LEU A 653 12.70 22.11 5.50
C LEU A 653 13.51 22.01 4.22
N SER A 654 13.16 22.83 3.22
CA SER A 654 13.86 22.91 1.95
C SER A 654 14.54 24.28 1.80
N TYR A 655 15.79 24.26 1.35
CA TYR A 655 16.56 25.46 1.07
C TYR A 655 17.20 25.38 -0.31
N ILE A 656 16.89 26.37 -1.17
CA ILE A 656 17.44 26.50 -2.51
C ILE A 656 18.52 27.58 -2.49
N ALA A 657 19.77 27.19 -2.77
CA ALA A 657 20.92 28.09 -2.87
C ALA A 657 21.25 28.33 -4.34
N PRO A 658 20.87 29.48 -4.91
CA PRO A 658 21.30 29.84 -6.25
C PRO A 658 22.75 30.30 -6.25
N PHE A 659 23.50 29.96 -7.31
CA PHE A 659 24.87 30.42 -7.54
C PHE A 659 24.91 31.50 -8.63
N ASP A 660 25.91 32.37 -8.58
CA ASP A 660 26.08 33.48 -9.56
C ASP A 660 26.17 33.01 -11.01
N ASN A 661 26.57 31.76 -11.24
CA ASN A 661 26.66 31.17 -12.58
C ASN A 661 25.34 30.59 -13.09
N GLY A 662 24.26 30.65 -12.33
CA GLY A 662 22.94 30.08 -12.66
C GLY A 662 22.72 28.63 -12.24
N ALA A 663 23.70 27.99 -11.57
CA ALA A 663 23.50 26.69 -10.96
C ALA A 663 22.67 26.81 -9.68
N THR A 664 22.05 25.73 -9.23
CA THR A 664 21.30 25.69 -7.97
C THR A 664 21.72 24.50 -7.10
N LEU A 665 21.67 24.67 -5.79
CA LEU A 665 21.80 23.58 -4.81
C LEU A 665 20.54 23.58 -3.95
N THR A 666 19.78 22.54 -4.05
CA THR A 666 18.62 22.28 -3.19
C THR A 666 19.06 21.37 -2.03
N LEU A 667 18.81 21.79 -0.81
CA LEU A 667 19.03 21.01 0.39
C LEU A 667 17.67 20.76 1.03
N ARG A 668 17.39 19.53 1.47
CA ARG A 668 16.21 19.24 2.22
C ARG A 668 16.53 18.36 3.43
N ALA A 669 15.93 18.71 4.55
CA ALA A 669 15.90 17.88 5.76
C ALA A 669 14.45 17.65 6.15
N GLN A 670 14.11 16.43 6.53
CA GLN A 670 12.77 16.10 7.03
C GLN A 670 12.83 15.13 8.20
N ALA A 671 11.79 15.16 9.01
CA ALA A 671 11.58 14.23 10.12
C ALA A 671 10.11 13.78 10.12
N TYR A 672 9.90 12.50 10.05
CA TYR A 672 8.61 11.84 10.27
C TYR A 672 8.59 11.25 11.67
N SER A 673 7.49 11.44 12.39
CA SER A 673 7.30 10.85 13.72
C SER A 673 5.91 10.24 13.84
N GLN A 674 5.83 9.14 14.56
CA GLN A 674 4.57 8.43 14.78
C GLN A 674 4.54 7.92 16.23
N SER A 675 3.33 7.93 16.82
CA SER A 675 3.08 7.27 18.11
C SER A 675 3.13 5.75 17.96
N GLU A 676 3.11 5.04 19.06
CA GLU A 676 2.96 3.59 19.05
C GLU A 676 1.69 3.17 18.29
N THR A 677 1.71 1.98 17.72
CA THR A 677 0.58 1.39 17.00
C THR A 677 0.59 -0.11 17.14
N TYR A 678 -0.59 -0.73 17.08
CA TYR A 678 -0.71 -2.17 17.05
C TYR A 678 -0.69 -2.69 15.60
N LEU A 679 -0.05 -3.84 15.42
CA LEU A 679 0.15 -4.51 14.14
C LEU A 679 -0.76 -5.74 13.98
N ARG A 680 -1.52 -6.07 15.04
CA ARG A 680 -2.57 -7.10 15.07
C ARG A 680 -3.75 -6.63 15.88
N GLN A 681 -4.93 -7.13 15.57
CA GLN A 681 -6.21 -6.76 16.19
C GLN A 681 -6.31 -7.12 17.69
N PHE A 682 -5.47 -8.01 18.18
CA PHE A 682 -5.50 -8.46 19.58
C PHE A 682 -4.88 -7.47 20.57
N ASN A 683 -4.08 -6.53 20.07
CA ASN A 683 -3.41 -5.49 20.85
C ASN A 683 -2.62 -6.03 22.05
N LEU A 684 -1.91 -7.12 21.88
CA LEU A 684 -1.13 -7.76 22.94
C LEU A 684 0.23 -7.08 23.12
N ASP A 685 0.41 -6.39 24.24
CA ASP A 685 1.67 -5.76 24.62
C ASP A 685 2.66 -6.81 25.19
N PRO A 686 3.95 -6.79 24.80
CA PRO A 686 4.60 -5.94 23.79
C PRO A 686 4.62 -6.52 22.38
N TYR A 687 4.00 -7.67 22.14
CA TYR A 687 4.22 -8.52 20.95
C TYR A 687 3.57 -8.01 19.68
N ASP A 688 2.35 -7.46 19.79
CA ASP A 688 1.60 -6.95 18.65
C ASP A 688 1.92 -5.48 18.35
N LYS A 689 2.97 -4.90 18.98
CA LYS A 689 3.14 -3.46 19.04
C LYS A 689 4.42 -2.97 18.39
N GLN A 690 4.31 -1.99 17.51
CA GLN A 690 5.41 -1.10 17.13
C GLN A 690 5.42 0.10 18.09
N GLY A 691 6.51 0.32 18.79
CA GLY A 691 6.69 1.50 19.65
C GLY A 691 6.73 2.81 18.85
N SER A 692 6.60 3.94 19.54
CA SER A 692 6.76 5.24 18.90
C SER A 692 8.18 5.42 18.36
N TYR A 693 8.31 6.03 17.18
CA TYR A 693 9.60 6.27 16.54
C TYR A 693 9.64 7.60 15.77
N THR A 694 10.86 8.01 15.42
CA THR A 694 11.12 9.14 14.54
C THR A 694 12.20 8.74 13.54
N MET A 695 11.94 8.99 12.26
CA MET A 695 12.87 8.75 11.16
C MET A 695 13.14 10.07 10.45
N SER A 696 14.43 10.46 10.39
CA SER A 696 14.84 11.67 9.68
C SER A 696 15.62 11.33 8.42
N SER A 697 15.57 12.22 7.45
CA SER A 697 16.39 12.14 6.23
C SER A 697 16.94 13.53 5.85
N ILE A 698 18.08 13.51 5.19
CA ILE A 698 18.69 14.70 4.57
C ILE A 698 19.02 14.35 3.14
N THR A 699 18.60 15.21 2.20
CA THR A 699 18.87 15.04 0.78
C THR A 699 19.45 16.34 0.20
N PHE A 700 20.17 16.20 -0.89
CA PHE A 700 20.65 17.34 -1.69
C PHE A 700 20.51 17.05 -3.18
N ARG A 701 20.32 18.12 -3.96
CA ARG A 701 20.38 18.10 -5.42
C ARG A 701 21.10 19.35 -5.91
N TYR A 702 22.15 19.16 -6.69
CA TYR A 702 22.84 20.22 -7.42
C TYR A 702 22.49 20.14 -8.89
N ASP A 703 21.92 21.20 -9.44
CA ASP A 703 21.63 21.35 -10.85
C ASP A 703 22.62 22.33 -11.47
N SER A 704 23.22 21.94 -12.59
CA SER A 704 24.19 22.77 -13.31
C SER A 704 23.54 24.02 -13.93
N ALA A 705 24.31 25.05 -14.20
CA ALA A 705 23.84 26.32 -14.74
C ALA A 705 23.01 26.20 -16.03
N ASN A 706 23.31 25.22 -16.85
CA ASN A 706 22.59 24.93 -18.09
C ASN A 706 21.55 23.84 -17.94
N GLN A 707 21.35 23.33 -16.72
CA GLN A 707 20.48 22.20 -16.42
C GLN A 707 20.79 20.88 -17.17
N ASN A 708 22.00 20.78 -17.76
CA ASN A 708 22.41 19.63 -18.57
C ASN A 708 22.87 18.43 -17.71
N TYR A 709 23.23 18.65 -16.45
CA TYR A 709 23.58 17.59 -15.50
C TYR A 709 23.21 17.99 -14.09
N TYR A 710 22.97 16.98 -13.29
CA TYR A 710 22.68 17.13 -11.87
C TYR A 710 23.41 16.07 -11.05
N VAL A 711 23.66 16.39 -9.78
CA VAL A 711 24.21 15.48 -8.78
C VAL A 711 23.28 15.49 -7.59
N TYR A 712 22.89 14.34 -7.13
CA TYR A 712 21.95 14.23 -6.01
C TYR A 712 22.37 13.13 -5.05
N GLY A 713 21.92 13.20 -3.83
CA GLY A 713 22.21 12.18 -2.83
C GLY A 713 21.54 12.47 -1.51
N GLY A 714 21.67 11.53 -0.60
CA GLY A 714 21.04 11.67 0.71
C GLY A 714 21.41 10.56 1.67
N ILE A 715 20.84 10.69 2.87
CA ILE A 715 20.86 9.69 3.93
C ILE A 715 19.44 9.56 4.45
N ASN A 716 18.88 8.35 4.38
CA ASN A 716 17.60 8.01 4.94
C ASN A 716 17.77 7.30 6.28
N ASN A 717 16.77 7.42 7.17
CA ASN A 717 16.78 6.81 8.51
C ASN A 717 18.07 7.12 9.27
N ILE A 718 18.34 8.42 9.49
CA ILE A 718 19.58 8.91 10.12
C ILE A 718 19.78 8.33 11.53
N GLU A 719 18.69 8.12 12.25
CA GLU A 719 18.68 7.55 13.60
C GLU A 719 19.06 6.06 13.59
N ASP A 720 19.00 5.39 12.45
CA ASP A 720 19.14 3.93 12.28
C ASP A 720 18.09 3.17 13.11
N GLU A 721 16.88 3.71 13.11
CA GLU A 721 15.76 3.16 13.87
C GLU A 721 15.29 1.84 13.25
N ASP A 722 15.13 0.83 14.10
CA ASP A 722 14.54 -0.45 13.71
C ASP A 722 13.02 -0.39 13.84
N VAL A 723 12.33 -0.39 12.71
CA VAL A 723 10.86 -0.27 12.66
C VAL A 723 10.25 -1.55 12.11
N ILE A 724 9.34 -2.13 12.87
CA ILE A 724 8.53 -3.28 12.45
C ILE A 724 7.39 -2.74 11.57
N ALA A 725 7.34 -3.18 10.33
CA ALA A 725 6.34 -2.75 9.34
C ALA A 725 5.07 -3.60 9.39
N ASN A 726 5.21 -4.89 9.69
CA ASN A 726 4.10 -5.84 9.80
C ASN A 726 4.47 -7.01 10.72
N ILE A 727 3.45 -7.65 11.28
CA ILE A 727 3.58 -8.90 12.04
C ILE A 727 2.58 -9.91 11.51
N ASP A 728 3.11 -11.08 11.14
CA ASP A 728 2.32 -12.27 10.86
C ASP A 728 2.49 -13.31 11.96
N VAL A 729 1.52 -14.18 12.10
CA VAL A 729 1.57 -15.28 13.05
C VAL A 729 1.46 -16.59 12.31
N THR A 730 2.45 -17.45 12.51
CA THR A 730 2.40 -18.82 11.97
C THR A 730 2.17 -19.85 13.08
N PRO A 731 1.26 -20.82 12.90
CA PRO A 731 1.15 -21.94 13.82
C PRO A 731 2.45 -22.78 13.84
N PRO A 732 2.98 -23.23 14.97
CA PRO A 732 2.41 -23.25 16.30
C PRO A 732 2.78 -22.06 17.22
N GLY A 733 2.69 -20.84 16.74
CA GLY A 733 2.82 -19.66 17.60
C GLY A 733 4.09 -18.83 17.41
N GLY A 734 4.64 -18.79 16.19
CA GLY A 734 5.73 -17.90 15.84
C GLY A 734 5.21 -16.53 15.40
N TYR A 735 5.78 -15.44 15.95
CA TYR A 735 5.59 -14.09 15.43
C TYR A 735 6.64 -13.80 14.37
N LEU A 736 6.21 -13.50 13.17
CA LEU A 736 7.03 -13.11 12.04
C LEU A 736 6.89 -11.62 11.78
N ALA A 737 7.98 -10.90 11.75
CA ALA A 737 7.95 -9.48 11.47
C ALA A 737 8.71 -9.13 10.20
N ASN A 738 8.17 -8.19 9.46
CA ASN A 738 8.86 -7.51 8.37
C ASN A 738 9.40 -6.17 8.88
N MET A 739 10.64 -5.85 8.51
CA MET A 739 11.34 -4.65 8.97
C MET A 739 11.41 -3.61 7.86
N ARG A 740 11.36 -2.32 8.25
CA ARG A 740 11.74 -1.23 7.36
C ARG A 740 13.24 -1.20 7.12
N ALA A 741 13.65 -0.50 6.04
CA ALA A 741 15.05 -0.33 5.69
C ALA A 741 15.83 0.40 6.82
N PRO A 742 17.06 -0.04 7.14
CA PRO A 742 17.96 0.65 8.07
C PRO A 742 18.46 1.96 7.48
N ARG A 743 19.36 2.66 8.23
CA ARG A 743 20.04 3.84 7.68
C ARG A 743 20.80 3.47 6.43
N ALA A 744 20.59 4.25 5.37
CA ALA A 744 21.26 4.06 4.09
C ALA A 744 21.57 5.41 3.43
N TRP A 745 22.77 5.53 2.86
CA TRP A 745 23.16 6.66 2.02
C TRP A 745 23.09 6.30 0.55
N TYR A 746 22.94 7.32 -0.28
CA TYR A 746 23.01 7.17 -1.75
C TYR A 746 23.59 8.42 -2.40
N LEU A 747 24.17 8.24 -3.57
CA LEU A 747 24.73 9.30 -4.42
C LEU A 747 24.46 8.99 -5.90
N GLY A 748 23.93 9.93 -6.62
CA GLY A 748 23.61 9.79 -8.03
C GLY A 748 24.12 10.96 -8.87
N VAL A 749 24.30 10.70 -10.15
CA VAL A 749 24.62 11.71 -11.17
C VAL A 749 23.76 11.46 -12.39
N GLY A 750 23.21 12.52 -12.95
CA GLY A 750 22.36 12.47 -14.13
C GLY A 750 22.66 13.55 -15.15
N VAL A 751 22.18 13.30 -16.36
CA VAL A 751 22.21 14.23 -17.48
C VAL A 751 20.82 14.43 -18.04
N GLU A 752 20.53 15.63 -18.51
CA GLU A 752 19.24 16.02 -19.07
C GLU A 752 19.43 16.87 -20.34
N PHE A 753 18.60 16.66 -21.35
CA PHE A 753 18.71 17.31 -22.66
C PHE A 753 17.36 17.78 -23.20
#